data_62360cdf86398f3d040bc8be1105207e
#
_entry.id   62360cdf86398f3d040bc8be1105207e
#
_cell.length_a   1.000
_cell.length_b   1.000
_cell.length_c   1.000
_cell.angle_alpha   90.00
_cell.angle_beta   90.00
_cell.angle_gamma   90.00
#
_symmetry.space_group_name_H-M   'P 1'
#
loop_
_entity.id
_entity.type
_entity.pdbx_description
1 polymer ?
#
loop_
_entity_poly.entity_id
_entity_poly.type
_entity_poly.pdbx_seq_one_letter_code
_entity_poly.pdbx_strand_id
1 'polypeptide(L)'
;MLKQIILVSLTLQTLYANKFLGKVIDSKTGMPIIEANIQVNGSEQIGTITNKSGFFSLSVTNLDNINIKVTAIGYTTAEKNFEKQNFDMVTIKLNQSAVELSPIDVLAERSRLSGTGHNYYRVPGSLSLISKAEVLEFNDTDINRVISQVPGVYMQEEDGYGLRPNIGMRGSGLERCAKINMMEDGVLIAPAPYSSPAAYYSPTARRMESFEIRKGSSQIKYGPHSTGGAINYVSASIPQHLDFQGTISIGEYGTRIAKFKTGMSSSNYGLMFQTHLDNAGGFKKIDGGGDSGYDKKDFLLKARINTDSDFAALELKVSHTEELSHETYLGLTMADFEESPYRRYSASKKDQMDADHDQITVTGVVKVSSNLDITSTYYNNDFHRNWYKLNKVNGHSIGSILDQDEGTADSYELLSAENTENDAYDIKANNRIYNSKGLQTVLNSDFSIIGSKHNLMFGFRQHSDEMDRFQWSDLYKMNNGELVITTPGTKGEGGKNNRLYTAQANSVFIEDEIKINQVLMTVGTRYESISLERKDWGDDLNRDSTASSIKSADLNVLVPGFGVSYQLMDGIQIFTGVHNGFSPPGPGIDDEDDILPEESLNFELGSRFNSGFHSTELVVFYNDYKNLLGEDTEATGSGTYAQFNGGKVLIQGLELSYTNLISFSGLLFPFSFSYTFTDAKFKNSFDSDFGPWGNVSIDDELPYIPKTMIHARLGIEKGKIKSYLRFKHVDKTRTVAGQNTLTKLNSTDASNIIDLVAQYQLNTNLSFNFKVYNLTDSRVIVSSRPAGYRPNMPRQFVTSLTFDF
;
A
#
# COMPACT_ATOMS: atom_id res chain seq x y z
N MET A 1 27.31 -32.85 24.19
CA MET A 1 26.61 -31.98 23.21
C MET A 1 26.68 -32.49 21.77
N LEU A 2 27.81 -32.87 21.23
CA LEU A 2 27.89 -33.34 19.80
C LEU A 2 27.17 -34.71 19.57
N LYS A 3 27.09 -35.60 20.56
CA LYS A 3 26.37 -36.89 20.47
C LYS A 3 24.83 -36.76 20.53
N GLN A 4 24.30 -35.68 21.09
CA GLN A 4 22.87 -35.40 21.11
C GLN A 4 22.37 -34.72 19.83
N ILE A 5 23.24 -34.00 19.13
CA ILE A 5 22.96 -33.39 17.83
C ILE A 5 22.91 -34.48 16.73
N ILE A 6 23.72 -35.52 16.83
CA ILE A 6 23.74 -36.67 15.89
C ILE A 6 22.52 -37.59 16.11
N LEU A 7 21.97 -37.69 17.31
CA LEU A 7 20.78 -38.50 17.56
C LEU A 7 19.48 -37.84 17.09
N VAL A 8 19.43 -36.49 16.99
CA VAL A 8 18.30 -35.74 16.40
C VAL A 8 18.33 -35.82 14.87
N SER A 9 19.50 -36.06 14.25
CA SER A 9 19.63 -36.20 12.80
C SER A 9 19.22 -37.57 12.25
N LEU A 10 19.10 -38.59 13.10
CA LEU A 10 18.79 -39.98 12.70
C LEU A 10 17.32 -40.37 12.86
N THR A 11 16.48 -39.56 13.51
CA THR A 11 15.03 -39.79 13.61
C THR A 11 14.20 -38.98 12.62
N LEU A 12 14.83 -38.26 11.68
CA LEU A 12 14.20 -37.48 10.63
C LEU A 12 13.97 -38.25 9.30
N GLN A 13 14.05 -39.53 9.34
CA GLN A 13 13.64 -40.38 8.20
C GLN A 13 12.21 -40.87 8.45
N THR A 14 11.19 -40.04 8.20
CA THR A 14 9.87 -40.53 7.74
C THR A 14 8.89 -39.37 7.63
N LEU A 15 8.31 -39.29 6.49
CA LEU A 15 7.21 -38.51 5.90
C LEU A 15 7.70 -37.40 4.96
N TYR A 16 8.26 -37.84 3.81
CA TYR A 16 8.36 -37.01 2.63
C TYR A 16 6.95 -36.78 2.08
N ALA A 17 6.38 -35.61 2.34
CA ALA A 17 5.30 -35.14 1.46
C ALA A 17 5.95 -34.85 0.10
N ASN A 18 5.62 -35.63 -0.91
CA ASN A 18 6.08 -35.38 -2.24
C ASN A 18 5.41 -34.11 -2.79
N LYS A 19 6.17 -33.25 -3.45
CA LYS A 19 5.59 -32.03 -4.07
C LYS A 19 5.26 -32.31 -5.52
N PHE A 20 4.02 -32.06 -5.90
CA PHE A 20 3.57 -31.99 -7.27
C PHE A 20 3.65 -30.55 -7.75
N LEU A 21 4.44 -30.30 -8.79
CA LEU A 21 4.75 -28.97 -9.29
C LEU A 21 4.13 -28.76 -10.66
N GLY A 22 3.60 -27.57 -10.88
CA GLY A 22 3.05 -27.24 -12.19
C GLY A 22 2.95 -25.75 -12.45
N LYS A 23 2.61 -25.46 -13.69
CA LYS A 23 2.29 -24.13 -14.19
C LYS A 23 0.96 -24.17 -14.91
N VAL A 24 0.10 -23.17 -14.65
CA VAL A 24 -1.16 -22.98 -15.37
C VAL A 24 -1.00 -21.79 -16.31
N ILE A 25 -1.33 -22.00 -17.59
CA ILE A 25 -1.22 -20.98 -18.63
C ILE A 25 -2.47 -20.91 -19.49
N ASP A 26 -2.71 -19.75 -20.06
CA ASP A 26 -3.72 -19.54 -21.09
C ASP A 26 -3.30 -20.32 -22.37
N SER A 27 -4.20 -21.14 -22.90
CA SER A 27 -3.92 -22.01 -24.05
C SER A 27 -3.62 -21.26 -25.33
N LYS A 28 -4.12 -20.01 -25.48
CA LYS A 28 -3.99 -19.20 -26.70
C LYS A 28 -2.81 -18.24 -26.65
N THR A 29 -2.53 -17.69 -25.48
CA THR A 29 -1.50 -16.65 -25.32
C THR A 29 -0.21 -17.18 -24.72
N GLY A 30 -0.25 -18.35 -24.10
CA GLY A 30 0.88 -18.89 -23.32
C GLY A 30 1.19 -18.11 -22.04
N MET A 31 0.41 -17.07 -21.73
CA MET A 31 0.58 -16.25 -20.53
C MET A 31 0.15 -17.01 -19.28
N PRO A 32 0.82 -16.77 -18.14
CA PRO A 32 0.46 -17.37 -16.87
C PRO A 32 -0.96 -17.02 -16.45
N ILE A 33 -1.64 -17.97 -15.81
CA ILE A 33 -2.91 -17.72 -15.12
C ILE A 33 -2.61 -17.62 -13.63
N ILE A 34 -2.86 -16.46 -13.07
CA ILE A 34 -2.62 -16.10 -11.67
C ILE A 34 -3.84 -16.53 -10.84
N GLU A 35 -3.59 -17.00 -9.61
CA GLU A 35 -4.62 -17.42 -8.66
C GLU A 35 -5.58 -18.50 -9.21
N ALA A 36 -5.13 -19.28 -10.19
CA ALA A 36 -5.84 -20.50 -10.57
C ALA A 36 -5.85 -21.45 -9.35
N ASN A 37 -7.02 -21.96 -9.02
CA ASN A 37 -7.18 -22.91 -7.93
C ASN A 37 -6.90 -24.33 -8.42
N ILE A 38 -6.03 -25.04 -7.73
CA ILE A 38 -5.66 -26.43 -7.99
C ILE A 38 -6.10 -27.27 -6.79
N GLN A 39 -6.94 -28.25 -7.03
CA GLN A 39 -7.50 -29.13 -6.00
C GLN A 39 -7.27 -30.59 -6.41
N VAL A 40 -6.95 -31.45 -5.44
CA VAL A 40 -6.91 -32.91 -5.68
C VAL A 40 -8.34 -33.45 -5.66
N ASN A 41 -8.75 -34.10 -6.75
CA ASN A 41 -10.07 -34.73 -6.82
C ASN A 41 -10.22 -35.81 -5.74
N GLY A 42 -11.34 -35.72 -4.97
CA GLY A 42 -11.62 -36.62 -3.85
C GLY A 42 -11.01 -36.20 -2.52
N SER A 43 -10.33 -35.02 -2.48
CA SER A 43 -9.86 -34.43 -1.21
C SER A 43 -10.08 -32.92 -1.23
N GLU A 44 -11.10 -32.46 -0.56
CA GLU A 44 -11.39 -31.02 -0.43
C GLU A 44 -10.32 -30.26 0.38
N GLN A 45 -9.49 -30.99 1.13
CA GLN A 45 -8.46 -30.41 2.00
C GLN A 45 -7.09 -30.25 1.33
N ILE A 46 -6.87 -30.83 0.14
CA ILE A 46 -5.58 -30.76 -0.55
C ILE A 46 -5.72 -29.86 -1.79
N GLY A 47 -5.30 -28.63 -1.65
CA GLY A 47 -5.33 -27.65 -2.73
C GLY A 47 -4.24 -26.61 -2.60
N THR A 48 -4.08 -25.82 -3.66
CA THR A 48 -3.15 -24.68 -3.75
C THR A 48 -3.62 -23.72 -4.82
N ILE A 49 -3.02 -22.54 -4.88
CA ILE A 49 -3.28 -21.55 -5.93
C ILE A 49 -2.01 -21.22 -6.70
N THR A 50 -2.14 -20.78 -7.93
CA THR A 50 -0.99 -20.30 -8.71
C THR A 50 -0.56 -18.90 -8.26
N ASN A 51 0.76 -18.67 -8.27
CA ASN A 51 1.34 -17.36 -8.03
C ASN A 51 1.27 -16.48 -9.32
N LYS A 52 1.84 -15.26 -9.26
CA LYS A 52 1.86 -14.29 -10.39
C LYS A 52 2.52 -14.83 -11.67
N SER A 53 3.34 -15.85 -11.59
CA SER A 53 3.96 -16.52 -12.75
C SER A 53 3.22 -17.77 -13.18
N GLY A 54 2.02 -18.03 -12.62
CA GLY A 54 1.20 -19.20 -12.91
C GLY A 54 1.71 -20.49 -12.26
N PHE A 55 2.72 -20.46 -11.40
CA PHE A 55 3.26 -21.63 -10.74
C PHE A 55 2.47 -22.05 -9.52
N PHE A 56 2.39 -23.35 -9.29
CA PHE A 56 1.87 -23.94 -8.08
C PHE A 56 2.75 -25.08 -7.57
N SER A 57 2.68 -25.29 -6.27
CA SER A 57 3.30 -26.42 -5.58
C SER A 57 2.27 -27.06 -4.67
N LEU A 58 1.92 -28.32 -4.91
CA LEU A 58 0.93 -29.07 -4.18
C LEU A 58 1.63 -30.18 -3.37
N SER A 59 1.41 -30.22 -2.06
CA SER A 59 1.95 -31.29 -1.20
C SER A 59 0.98 -32.47 -1.19
N VAL A 60 1.43 -33.63 -1.66
CA VAL A 60 0.62 -34.83 -1.77
C VAL A 60 1.30 -36.00 -1.07
N THR A 61 0.52 -36.91 -0.47
CA THR A 61 1.05 -38.09 0.23
C THR A 61 1.46 -39.21 -0.71
N ASN A 62 0.83 -39.29 -1.87
CA ASN A 62 1.13 -40.28 -2.90
C ASN A 62 1.18 -39.61 -4.28
N LEU A 63 2.23 -39.93 -5.06
CA LEU A 63 2.45 -39.41 -6.38
C LEU A 63 2.12 -40.43 -7.50
N ASP A 64 1.69 -41.64 -7.15
CA ASP A 64 1.54 -42.72 -8.17
C ASP A 64 0.36 -42.45 -9.11
N ASN A 65 -0.65 -41.72 -8.66
CA ASN A 65 -1.77 -41.31 -9.50
C ASN A 65 -2.43 -40.05 -8.89
N ILE A 66 -2.27 -38.89 -9.52
CA ILE A 66 -2.81 -37.64 -9.03
C ILE A 66 -3.85 -37.13 -10.03
N ASN A 67 -5.10 -37.09 -9.58
CA ASN A 67 -6.16 -36.44 -10.34
C ASN A 67 -6.38 -35.05 -9.73
N ILE A 68 -6.18 -34.00 -10.53
CA ILE A 68 -6.38 -32.61 -10.10
C ILE A 68 -7.46 -31.94 -10.93
N LYS A 69 -8.22 -31.12 -10.24
CA LYS A 69 -9.16 -30.15 -10.81
C LYS A 69 -8.53 -28.78 -10.77
N VAL A 70 -8.48 -28.11 -11.90
CA VAL A 70 -7.94 -26.74 -12.01
C VAL A 70 -9.04 -25.82 -12.47
N THR A 71 -9.31 -24.81 -11.67
CA THR A 71 -10.30 -23.77 -11.96
C THR A 71 -9.66 -22.41 -11.95
N ALA A 72 -10.06 -21.55 -12.86
CA ALA A 72 -9.69 -20.14 -12.90
C ALA A 72 -10.83 -19.34 -13.51
N ILE A 73 -11.05 -18.12 -12.99
CA ILE A 73 -12.11 -17.25 -13.48
C ILE A 73 -11.82 -16.87 -14.94
N GLY A 74 -12.85 -16.91 -15.79
CA GLY A 74 -12.70 -16.65 -17.22
C GLY A 74 -12.13 -17.81 -18.03
N TYR A 75 -12.00 -19.00 -17.42
CA TYR A 75 -11.46 -20.20 -18.07
C TYR A 75 -12.35 -21.43 -17.83
N THR A 76 -12.35 -22.38 -18.77
CA THR A 76 -12.98 -23.67 -18.59
C THR A 76 -12.24 -24.48 -17.54
N THR A 77 -12.97 -25.10 -16.61
CA THR A 77 -12.39 -26.07 -15.66
C THR A 77 -11.65 -27.18 -16.39
N ALA A 78 -10.45 -27.51 -15.93
CA ALA A 78 -9.69 -28.64 -16.44
C ALA A 78 -9.51 -29.70 -15.36
N GLU A 79 -9.85 -30.95 -15.69
CA GLU A 79 -9.49 -32.11 -14.87
C GLU A 79 -8.38 -32.89 -15.57
N LYS A 80 -7.33 -33.20 -14.83
CA LYS A 80 -6.13 -33.86 -15.34
C LYS A 80 -5.70 -34.96 -14.40
N ASN A 81 -5.46 -36.14 -14.99
CA ASN A 81 -4.89 -37.26 -14.28
C ASN A 81 -3.41 -37.41 -14.66
N PHE A 82 -2.54 -37.49 -13.67
CA PHE A 82 -1.09 -37.67 -13.84
C PHE A 82 -0.64 -38.96 -13.21
N GLU A 83 -0.19 -39.90 -14.07
CA GLU A 83 0.42 -41.16 -13.65
C GLU A 83 1.91 -40.93 -13.36
N LYS A 84 2.49 -41.74 -12.46
CA LYS A 84 3.88 -41.67 -12.05
C LYS A 84 4.84 -41.83 -13.25
N GLN A 85 5.23 -40.78 -13.88
CA GLN A 85 6.39 -40.71 -14.75
C GLN A 85 7.19 -39.47 -14.43
N ASN A 86 8.47 -39.61 -14.08
CA ASN A 86 9.50 -38.58 -13.87
C ASN A 86 8.94 -37.14 -13.70
N PHE A 87 8.74 -36.74 -12.46
CA PHE A 87 8.11 -35.47 -12.16
C PHE A 87 8.99 -34.27 -12.52
N ASP A 88 9.11 -34.03 -13.82
CA ASP A 88 9.33 -32.68 -14.33
C ASP A 88 8.01 -31.89 -14.17
N MET A 89 8.12 -30.60 -13.90
CA MET A 89 6.96 -29.72 -13.71
C MET A 89 5.95 -29.86 -14.86
N VAL A 90 4.67 -30.01 -14.51
CA VAL A 90 3.59 -30.12 -15.49
C VAL A 90 3.12 -28.75 -15.94
N THR A 91 2.78 -28.61 -17.21
CA THR A 91 2.10 -27.41 -17.73
C THR A 91 0.64 -27.72 -18.02
N ILE A 92 -0.25 -26.99 -17.39
CA ILE A 92 -1.70 -27.12 -17.59
C ILE A 92 -2.18 -25.91 -18.39
N LYS A 93 -2.78 -26.20 -19.55
CA LYS A 93 -3.35 -25.19 -20.44
C LYS A 93 -4.85 -25.11 -20.17
N LEU A 94 -5.35 -23.90 -19.83
CA LEU A 94 -6.77 -23.64 -19.74
C LEU A 94 -7.24 -22.85 -20.96
N ASN A 95 -8.42 -23.20 -21.43
CA ASN A 95 -9.07 -22.47 -22.52
C ASN A 95 -9.90 -21.34 -21.94
N GLN A 96 -9.81 -20.15 -22.54
CA GLN A 96 -10.71 -19.06 -22.22
C GLN A 96 -12.14 -19.50 -22.48
N SER A 97 -13.01 -19.29 -21.53
CA SER A 97 -14.44 -19.52 -21.65
C SER A 97 -15.14 -18.17 -21.41
N ALA A 98 -16.19 -17.91 -22.19
CA ALA A 98 -17.21 -16.98 -21.75
C ALA A 98 -18.04 -17.72 -20.68
N VAL A 99 -17.46 -17.87 -19.49
CA VAL A 99 -18.17 -18.46 -18.37
C VAL A 99 -19.22 -17.44 -17.95
N GLU A 100 -20.44 -17.89 -17.80
CA GLU A 100 -21.42 -17.17 -17.00
C GLU A 100 -20.87 -17.14 -15.57
N LEU A 101 -20.31 -16.00 -15.16
CA LEU A 101 -19.90 -15.78 -13.80
C LEU A 101 -21.15 -15.74 -12.93
N SER A 102 -21.17 -16.52 -11.85
CA SER A 102 -22.22 -16.36 -10.84
C SER A 102 -22.03 -14.99 -10.16
N PRO A 103 -23.08 -14.37 -9.58
CA PRO A 103 -22.92 -13.17 -8.76
C PRO A 103 -21.91 -13.38 -7.60
N ILE A 104 -21.73 -14.60 -7.13
CA ILE A 104 -20.68 -14.98 -6.19
C ILE A 104 -19.31 -14.77 -6.81
N ASP A 105 -19.10 -15.18 -8.05
CA ASP A 105 -17.84 -14.98 -8.75
C ASP A 105 -17.59 -13.50 -9.04
N VAL A 106 -18.64 -12.74 -9.37
CA VAL A 106 -18.54 -11.28 -9.58
C VAL A 106 -18.20 -10.54 -8.28
N LEU A 107 -18.79 -10.94 -7.15
CA LEU A 107 -18.36 -10.42 -5.84
C LEU A 107 -16.95 -10.91 -5.46
N ALA A 108 -16.57 -12.12 -5.85
CA ALA A 108 -15.23 -12.65 -5.66
C ALA A 108 -14.21 -11.96 -6.58
N GLU A 109 -14.61 -11.51 -7.77
CA GLU A 109 -13.85 -10.60 -8.63
C GLU A 109 -13.88 -9.15 -8.13
N ARG A 110 -14.67 -8.91 -7.12
CA ARG A 110 -14.88 -7.65 -6.39
C ARG A 110 -14.82 -6.42 -7.25
N SER A 111 -15.98 -5.88 -7.44
CA SER A 111 -16.27 -4.75 -8.29
C SER A 111 -15.14 -4.52 -9.30
N ARG A 112 -15.38 -4.66 -10.54
CA ARG A 112 -14.37 -4.59 -11.62
C ARG A 112 -13.55 -3.30 -11.64
N LEU A 113 -13.75 -2.43 -10.65
CA LEU A 113 -12.85 -1.35 -10.29
C LEU A 113 -11.59 -1.87 -9.61
N SER A 114 -11.65 -2.97 -8.86
CA SER A 114 -10.48 -3.51 -8.21
C SER A 114 -9.58 -4.33 -9.14
N GLY A 115 -9.99 -4.73 -10.32
CA GLY A 115 -9.20 -5.56 -11.23
C GLY A 115 -8.68 -6.82 -10.55
N THR A 116 -8.94 -7.98 -11.06
CA THR A 116 -8.46 -9.21 -10.46
C THR A 116 -7.16 -9.67 -11.09
N GLY A 117 -6.39 -10.48 -10.37
CA GLY A 117 -5.19 -11.12 -10.87
C GLY A 117 -5.38 -11.86 -12.20
N HIS A 118 -6.60 -12.28 -12.51
CA HIS A 118 -6.95 -12.94 -13.77
C HIS A 118 -6.78 -12.07 -15.01
N ASN A 119 -6.91 -10.75 -14.87
CA ASN A 119 -6.76 -9.79 -15.95
C ASN A 119 -5.36 -9.16 -16.05
N TYR A 120 -4.41 -9.59 -15.20
CA TYR A 120 -3.07 -9.01 -15.16
C TYR A 120 -2.41 -8.91 -16.54
N TYR A 121 -2.41 -10.00 -17.32
CA TYR A 121 -1.81 -10.01 -18.67
C TYR A 121 -2.72 -9.46 -19.77
N ARG A 122 -3.94 -9.05 -19.40
CA ARG A 122 -4.90 -8.41 -20.32
C ARG A 122 -4.88 -6.90 -20.24
N VAL A 123 -4.19 -6.33 -19.27
CA VAL A 123 -4.10 -4.88 -19.13
C VAL A 123 -2.96 -4.36 -20.01
N PRO A 124 -3.23 -3.51 -21.00
CA PRO A 124 -2.20 -2.85 -21.79
C PRO A 124 -1.61 -1.67 -21.04
N GLY A 125 -0.86 -1.94 -19.99
CA GLY A 125 -0.26 -0.96 -19.10
C GLY A 125 0.42 -1.65 -17.93
N SER A 126 1.15 -0.88 -17.13
CA SER A 126 1.89 -1.40 -15.98
C SER A 126 0.96 -1.69 -14.80
N LEU A 127 0.84 -2.95 -14.47
CA LEU A 127 0.11 -3.47 -13.31
C LEU A 127 1.03 -4.40 -12.54
N SER A 128 1.10 -4.25 -11.22
CA SER A 128 1.78 -5.21 -10.34
C SER A 128 0.79 -5.81 -9.36
N LEU A 129 0.84 -7.13 -9.21
CA LEU A 129 0.04 -7.87 -8.26
C LEU A 129 0.98 -8.51 -7.24
N ILE A 130 0.71 -8.30 -5.96
CA ILE A 130 1.27 -9.09 -4.87
C ILE A 130 0.19 -10.08 -4.46
N SER A 131 0.38 -11.34 -4.84
CA SER A 131 -0.62 -12.39 -4.68
C SER A 131 -0.75 -12.83 -3.21
N LYS A 132 -1.86 -13.51 -2.87
CA LYS A 132 -2.08 -14.11 -1.55
C LYS A 132 -0.90 -14.98 -1.10
N ALA A 133 -0.34 -15.77 -2.01
CA ALA A 133 0.82 -16.62 -1.71
C ALA A 133 2.05 -15.79 -1.28
N GLU A 134 2.32 -14.67 -1.97
CA GLU A 134 3.44 -13.77 -1.65
C GLU A 134 3.19 -13.01 -0.34
N VAL A 135 1.96 -12.58 -0.06
CA VAL A 135 1.59 -11.94 1.22
C VAL A 135 1.83 -12.91 2.38
N LEU A 136 1.40 -14.17 2.24
CA LEU A 136 1.53 -15.19 3.29
C LEU A 136 2.97 -15.65 3.52
N GLU A 137 3.83 -15.57 2.51
CA GLU A 137 5.22 -16.03 2.59
C GLU A 137 6.03 -15.28 3.64
N PHE A 138 6.00 -13.95 3.61
CA PHE A 138 6.62 -13.10 4.63
C PHE A 138 5.66 -12.73 5.73
N ASN A 139 4.37 -12.62 5.44
CA ASN A 139 3.31 -12.26 6.38
C ASN A 139 3.69 -11.01 7.22
N ASP A 140 4.11 -9.96 6.51
CA ASP A 140 4.56 -8.70 7.11
C ASP A 140 3.37 -7.86 7.59
N THR A 141 3.53 -7.14 8.71
CA THR A 141 2.57 -6.12 9.17
C THR A 141 2.80 -4.78 8.51
N ASP A 142 4.05 -4.45 8.24
CA ASP A 142 4.50 -3.21 7.62
C ASP A 142 4.21 -3.22 6.10
N ILE A 143 3.33 -2.33 5.65
CA ILE A 143 2.98 -2.15 4.23
C ILE A 143 4.20 -1.78 3.38
N ASN A 144 5.14 -1.02 3.92
CA ASN A 144 6.35 -0.63 3.20
C ASN A 144 7.18 -1.85 2.81
N ARG A 145 7.23 -2.87 3.67
CA ARG A 145 7.92 -4.14 3.37
C ARG A 145 7.19 -4.95 2.32
N VAL A 146 5.86 -4.95 2.34
CA VAL A 146 5.03 -5.69 1.38
C VAL A 146 5.20 -5.13 -0.03
N ILE A 147 5.05 -3.82 -0.22
CA ILE A 147 5.05 -3.20 -1.55
C ILE A 147 6.44 -2.86 -2.10
N SER A 148 7.50 -2.91 -1.28
CA SER A 148 8.88 -2.58 -1.69
C SER A 148 9.41 -3.41 -2.87
N GLN A 149 8.82 -4.59 -3.09
CA GLN A 149 9.19 -5.47 -4.20
C GLN A 149 8.67 -5.01 -5.57
N VAL A 150 7.75 -4.03 -5.59
CA VAL A 150 7.11 -3.54 -6.82
C VAL A 150 8.00 -2.49 -7.49
N PRO A 151 8.43 -2.71 -8.74
CA PRO A 151 9.23 -1.72 -9.45
C PRO A 151 8.48 -0.38 -9.60
N GLY A 152 9.20 0.73 -9.50
CA GLY A 152 8.64 2.08 -9.64
C GLY A 152 7.86 2.59 -8.42
N VAL A 153 7.75 1.79 -7.35
CA VAL A 153 7.16 2.19 -6.07
C VAL A 153 8.28 2.45 -5.07
N TYR A 154 8.28 3.62 -4.48
CA TYR A 154 9.26 4.01 -3.45
C TYR A 154 8.53 4.59 -2.24
N MET A 155 9.22 4.57 -1.12
CA MET A 155 8.65 5.00 0.16
C MET A 155 9.70 5.66 1.02
N GLN A 156 9.25 6.58 1.87
CA GLN A 156 10.02 7.15 2.95
C GLN A 156 9.58 6.51 4.25
N GLU A 157 10.49 5.78 4.90
CA GLU A 157 10.23 5.22 6.23
C GLU A 157 10.30 6.33 7.29
N GLU A 158 9.45 6.25 8.32
CA GLU A 158 9.37 7.26 9.36
C GLU A 158 9.39 6.65 10.77
N ASP A 159 8.50 5.70 11.04
CA ASP A 159 8.29 5.08 12.35
C ASP A 159 9.08 3.78 12.53
N GLY A 160 9.36 3.07 11.44
CA GLY A 160 10.00 1.77 11.40
C GLY A 160 9.04 0.58 11.49
N TYR A 161 7.74 0.83 11.68
CA TYR A 161 6.68 -0.18 11.73
C TYR A 161 5.69 -0.07 10.57
N GLY A 162 5.78 1.01 9.77
CA GLY A 162 4.90 1.25 8.61
C GLY A 162 3.49 1.70 8.98
N LEU A 163 3.33 2.31 10.15
CA LEU A 163 2.04 2.82 10.63
C LEU A 163 1.58 4.04 9.81
N ARG A 164 2.54 4.80 9.29
CA ARG A 164 2.32 6.03 8.50
C ARG A 164 3.03 5.92 7.16
N PRO A 165 2.44 5.26 6.17
CA PRO A 165 3.08 5.11 4.88
C PRO A 165 3.21 6.44 4.14
N ASN A 166 4.39 6.67 3.59
CA ASN A 166 4.68 7.72 2.64
C ASN A 166 5.11 7.04 1.34
N ILE A 167 4.19 6.86 0.41
CA ILE A 167 4.40 6.08 -0.82
C ILE A 167 4.30 7.01 -2.02
N GLY A 168 5.27 6.90 -2.91
CA GLY A 168 5.26 7.52 -4.23
C GLY A 168 5.44 6.48 -5.33
N MET A 169 5.02 6.82 -6.54
CA MET A 169 5.18 5.98 -7.72
C MET A 169 5.73 6.80 -8.87
N ARG A 170 6.73 6.27 -9.58
CA ARG A 170 7.30 6.90 -10.79
C ARG A 170 7.57 8.39 -10.62
N GLY A 171 8.08 8.81 -9.46
CA GLY A 171 8.46 10.18 -9.18
C GLY A 171 7.35 11.12 -8.71
N SER A 172 6.13 10.64 -8.46
CA SER A 172 5.09 11.44 -7.79
C SER A 172 5.48 11.73 -6.33
N GLY A 173 4.96 12.82 -5.76
CA GLY A 173 5.22 13.18 -4.35
C GLY A 173 4.85 12.07 -3.37
N LEU A 174 5.53 12.06 -2.23
CA LEU A 174 5.36 11.06 -1.17
C LEU A 174 4.30 11.45 -0.14
N GLU A 175 4.11 12.72 0.09
CA GLU A 175 3.37 13.36 1.20
C GLU A 175 2.14 12.56 1.65
N ARG A 176 2.32 11.65 2.59
CA ARG A 176 1.25 10.76 3.12
C ARG A 176 0.40 10.13 2.01
N CYS A 177 1.03 9.66 0.91
CA CYS A 177 0.35 9.06 -0.24
C CYS A 177 -0.67 9.96 -0.95
N ALA A 178 -0.61 11.29 -0.78
CA ALA A 178 -1.62 12.24 -1.27
C ALA A 178 -1.76 12.28 -2.80
N LYS A 179 -0.81 11.73 -3.55
CA LYS A 179 -0.81 11.65 -5.02
C LYS A 179 -1.23 10.28 -5.57
N ILE A 180 -1.71 9.39 -4.69
CA ILE A 180 -2.06 8.00 -5.01
C ILE A 180 -3.50 7.74 -4.61
N ASN A 181 -4.25 7.07 -5.48
CA ASN A 181 -5.55 6.54 -5.13
C ASN A 181 -5.39 5.32 -4.20
N MET A 182 -5.55 5.53 -2.90
CA MET A 182 -5.58 4.45 -1.92
C MET A 182 -6.98 3.86 -1.86
N MET A 183 -7.11 2.56 -2.09
CA MET A 183 -8.42 1.88 -2.10
C MET A 183 -8.37 0.59 -1.29
N GLU A 184 -9.48 0.21 -0.72
CA GLU A 184 -9.74 -1.15 -0.23
C GLU A 184 -10.97 -1.72 -0.94
N ASP A 185 -10.79 -2.87 -1.61
CA ASP A 185 -11.83 -3.50 -2.42
C ASP A 185 -12.46 -2.54 -3.47
N GLY A 186 -11.65 -1.64 -4.06
CA GLY A 186 -12.07 -0.65 -5.05
C GLY A 186 -12.76 0.60 -4.50
N VAL A 187 -12.84 0.75 -3.18
CA VAL A 187 -13.39 1.92 -2.49
C VAL A 187 -12.25 2.80 -1.97
N LEU A 188 -12.33 4.12 -2.18
CA LEU A 188 -11.35 5.07 -1.65
C LEU A 188 -11.33 5.03 -0.12
N ILE A 189 -10.14 4.96 0.47
CA ILE A 189 -9.93 4.81 1.92
C ILE A 189 -9.05 5.88 2.55
N ALA A 190 -8.42 6.77 1.76
CA ALA A 190 -7.86 7.97 2.34
C ALA A 190 -8.98 8.69 3.11
N PRO A 191 -8.74 9.21 4.33
CA PRO A 191 -9.81 9.73 5.18
C PRO A 191 -10.70 10.80 4.53
N ALA A 192 -10.12 11.68 3.71
CA ALA A 192 -10.86 12.65 2.89
C ALA A 192 -10.14 12.81 1.55
N PRO A 193 -10.37 11.90 0.57
CA PRO A 193 -9.54 11.80 -0.63
C PRO A 193 -9.60 13.02 -1.56
N TYR A 194 -10.60 13.88 -1.44
CA TYR A 194 -10.72 15.10 -2.24
C TYR A 194 -10.38 16.35 -1.44
N SER A 195 -10.89 16.50 -0.21
CA SER A 195 -10.69 17.71 0.58
C SER A 195 -9.40 17.73 1.39
N SER A 196 -8.84 16.55 1.73
CA SER A 196 -7.58 16.40 2.46
C SER A 196 -6.94 15.04 2.17
N PRO A 197 -6.25 14.88 1.02
CA PRO A 197 -5.86 13.57 0.46
C PRO A 197 -4.80 12.82 1.26
N ALA A 198 -4.15 13.42 2.25
CA ALA A 198 -3.14 12.78 3.08
C ALA A 198 -3.67 11.52 3.79
N ALA A 199 -3.14 10.36 3.46
CA ALA A 199 -3.56 9.07 3.97
C ALA A 199 -2.99 8.82 5.37
N TYR A 200 -3.60 9.41 6.39
CA TYR A 200 -3.26 9.13 7.80
C TYR A 200 -3.79 7.78 8.29
N TYR A 201 -4.69 7.16 7.55
CA TYR A 201 -5.13 5.79 7.74
C TYR A 201 -4.57 4.90 6.64
N SER A 202 -4.08 3.73 7.04
CA SER A 202 -3.72 2.65 6.13
C SER A 202 -4.23 1.33 6.71
N PRO A 203 -4.93 0.50 5.92
CA PRO A 203 -5.39 -0.80 6.37
C PRO A 203 -4.22 -1.67 6.82
N THR A 204 -4.46 -2.53 7.80
CA THR A 204 -3.45 -3.48 8.28
C THR A 204 -3.04 -4.43 7.14
N ALA A 205 -1.78 -4.37 6.70
CA ALA A 205 -1.30 -5.13 5.54
C ALA A 205 -1.53 -6.64 5.68
N ARG A 206 -1.32 -7.19 6.87
CA ARG A 206 -1.53 -8.62 7.18
C ARG A 206 -2.99 -9.06 7.13
N ARG A 207 -3.95 -8.13 7.15
CA ARG A 207 -5.38 -8.41 6.97
C ARG A 207 -5.73 -8.70 5.52
N MET A 208 -4.91 -8.24 4.58
CA MET A 208 -5.17 -8.34 3.15
C MET A 208 -4.81 -9.71 2.57
N GLU A 209 -5.51 -10.09 1.52
CA GLU A 209 -5.18 -11.27 0.72
C GLU A 209 -4.19 -10.95 -0.39
N SER A 210 -4.33 -9.78 -1.03
CA SER A 210 -3.46 -9.35 -2.13
C SER A 210 -3.41 -7.83 -2.23
N PHE A 211 -2.48 -7.33 -3.05
CA PHE A 211 -2.35 -5.91 -3.36
C PHE A 211 -2.22 -5.73 -4.85
N GLU A 212 -3.01 -4.82 -5.40
CA GLU A 212 -2.93 -4.41 -6.80
C GLU A 212 -2.36 -3.01 -6.88
N ILE A 213 -1.30 -2.84 -7.66
CA ILE A 213 -0.62 -1.58 -7.84
C ILE A 213 -0.66 -1.22 -9.33
N ARG A 214 -1.35 -0.14 -9.67
CA ARG A 214 -1.55 0.34 -11.03
C ARG A 214 -0.79 1.61 -11.28
N LYS A 215 -0.09 1.63 -12.40
CA LYS A 215 0.71 2.77 -12.85
C LYS A 215 0.43 3.02 -14.34
N GLY A 216 0.68 4.24 -14.80
CA GLY A 216 0.52 4.56 -16.22
C GLY A 216 -0.90 4.36 -16.75
N SER A 217 -1.02 3.90 -17.98
CA SER A 217 -2.29 3.74 -18.69
C SER A 217 -3.25 2.69 -18.07
N SER A 218 -2.78 1.88 -17.12
CA SER A 218 -3.63 0.91 -16.44
C SER A 218 -4.60 1.52 -15.41
N GLN A 219 -4.55 2.84 -15.19
CA GLN A 219 -5.33 3.51 -14.14
C GLN A 219 -6.41 4.49 -14.65
N ILE A 220 -6.77 4.49 -15.94
CA ILE A 220 -7.69 5.45 -16.57
C ILE A 220 -9.00 5.62 -15.78
N LYS A 221 -9.57 4.53 -15.29
CA LYS A 221 -10.85 4.52 -14.54
C LYS A 221 -10.73 4.94 -13.08
N TYR A 222 -9.52 5.14 -12.56
CA TYR A 222 -9.30 5.48 -11.15
C TYR A 222 -9.07 6.97 -10.98
N GLY A 223 -9.53 7.53 -9.86
CA GLY A 223 -9.41 8.95 -9.50
C GLY A 223 -9.82 9.19 -8.05
N PRO A 224 -9.54 10.39 -7.51
CA PRO A 224 -9.14 11.61 -8.23
C PRO A 224 -7.64 11.72 -8.53
N HIS A 225 -6.75 11.06 -7.78
CA HIS A 225 -5.30 11.22 -7.88
C HIS A 225 -4.72 10.24 -8.90
N SER A 226 -4.63 10.65 -10.15
CA SER A 226 -4.14 9.80 -11.24
C SER A 226 -2.72 10.16 -11.73
N THR A 227 -2.04 11.12 -11.10
CA THR A 227 -0.64 11.44 -11.41
C THR A 227 0.32 10.40 -10.82
N GLY A 228 0.06 9.90 -9.61
CA GLY A 228 0.91 8.91 -8.94
C GLY A 228 0.57 7.48 -9.30
N GLY A 229 -0.71 7.12 -9.33
CA GLY A 229 -1.14 5.75 -9.51
C GLY A 229 -2.25 5.32 -8.55
N ALA A 230 -2.48 4.02 -8.46
CA ALA A 230 -3.48 3.46 -7.55
C ALA A 230 -2.95 2.22 -6.83
N ILE A 231 -3.22 2.14 -5.54
CA ILE A 231 -3.02 0.94 -4.72
C ILE A 231 -4.37 0.46 -4.24
N ASN A 232 -4.72 -0.78 -4.56
CA ASN A 232 -5.90 -1.43 -4.06
C ASN A 232 -5.53 -2.57 -3.10
N TYR A 233 -5.94 -2.43 -1.86
CA TYR A 233 -5.84 -3.43 -0.81
C TYR A 233 -7.02 -4.40 -0.97
N VAL A 234 -6.75 -5.67 -1.24
CA VAL A 234 -7.80 -6.68 -1.39
C VAL A 234 -7.97 -7.41 -0.08
N SER A 235 -9.09 -7.17 0.59
CA SER A 235 -9.39 -7.80 1.89
C SER A 235 -9.81 -9.27 1.73
N ALA A 236 -9.76 -10.06 2.82
CA ALA A 236 -10.06 -11.49 2.80
C ALA A 236 -11.45 -11.81 2.22
N SER A 237 -11.54 -12.84 1.39
CA SER A 237 -12.79 -13.35 0.83
C SER A 237 -13.53 -14.22 1.83
N ILE A 238 -14.86 -14.32 1.69
CA ILE A 238 -15.68 -15.29 2.43
C ILE A 238 -15.32 -16.70 1.94
N PRO A 239 -14.87 -17.63 2.79
CA PRO A 239 -14.47 -18.98 2.38
C PRO A 239 -15.66 -19.78 1.85
N GLN A 240 -15.41 -20.70 0.91
CA GLN A 240 -16.45 -21.61 0.38
C GLN A 240 -16.84 -22.70 1.39
N HIS A 241 -15.89 -23.16 2.19
CA HIS A 241 -16.10 -24.16 3.23
C HIS A 241 -15.75 -23.55 4.59
N LEU A 242 -16.13 -24.23 5.67
CA LEU A 242 -15.74 -23.81 7.00
C LEU A 242 -14.21 -23.75 7.07
N ASP A 243 -13.69 -22.56 7.28
CA ASP A 243 -12.28 -22.26 7.36
C ASP A 243 -11.97 -21.62 8.71
N PHE A 244 -10.88 -22.04 9.33
CA PHE A 244 -10.43 -21.53 10.60
C PHE A 244 -8.93 -21.35 10.56
N GLN A 245 -8.47 -20.12 10.47
CA GLN A 245 -7.06 -19.78 10.39
C GLN A 245 -6.64 -18.88 11.55
N GLY A 246 -5.45 -19.13 12.10
CA GLY A 246 -4.90 -18.27 13.13
C GLY A 246 -3.38 -18.23 13.09
N THR A 247 -2.83 -17.11 13.55
CA THR A 247 -1.39 -16.93 13.72
C THR A 247 -1.15 -16.19 15.03
N ILE A 248 -0.24 -16.73 15.84
CA ILE A 248 0.28 -16.05 17.04
C ILE A 248 1.78 -15.83 16.82
N SER A 249 2.25 -14.62 17.07
CA SER A 249 3.66 -14.25 16.92
C SER A 249 4.14 -13.55 18.18
N ILE A 250 5.40 -13.82 18.54
CA ILE A 250 6.13 -13.11 19.58
C ILE A 250 7.52 -12.73 19.03
N GLY A 251 8.03 -11.58 19.45
CA GLY A 251 9.31 -11.10 18.96
C GLY A 251 9.98 -10.13 19.93
N GLU A 252 11.14 -9.65 19.51
CA GLU A 252 11.86 -8.61 20.24
C GLU A 252 11.08 -7.30 20.28
N TYR A 253 11.54 -6.38 21.07
CA TYR A 253 10.90 -5.07 21.32
C TYR A 253 9.44 -5.20 21.78
N GLY A 254 9.14 -6.25 22.55
CA GLY A 254 7.79 -6.50 23.08
C GLY A 254 6.75 -6.86 22.03
N THR A 255 7.16 -7.23 20.80
CA THR A 255 6.26 -7.56 19.71
C THR A 255 5.37 -8.77 20.04
N ARG A 256 4.05 -8.58 19.92
CA ARG A 256 3.02 -9.61 20.10
C ARG A 256 1.95 -9.41 19.05
N ILE A 257 1.70 -10.44 18.24
CA ILE A 257 0.73 -10.37 17.17
C ILE A 257 -0.18 -11.57 17.24
N ALA A 258 -1.49 -11.35 17.15
CA ALA A 258 -2.48 -12.39 17.01
C ALA A 258 -3.39 -12.08 15.83
N LYS A 259 -3.54 -13.03 14.93
CA LYS A 259 -4.48 -12.97 13.80
C LYS A 259 -5.40 -14.18 13.88
N PHE A 260 -6.67 -13.94 13.65
CA PHE A 260 -7.67 -14.97 13.57
C PHE A 260 -8.63 -14.68 12.41
N LYS A 261 -9.00 -15.70 11.65
CA LYS A 261 -10.00 -15.63 10.59
C LYS A 261 -10.85 -16.90 10.62
N THR A 262 -12.14 -16.75 10.49
CA THR A 262 -13.08 -17.86 10.28
C THR A 262 -14.20 -17.44 9.37
N GLY A 263 -14.79 -18.41 8.69
CA GLY A 263 -15.92 -18.14 7.82
C GLY A 263 -16.39 -19.38 7.09
N MET A 264 -17.53 -19.25 6.44
CA MET A 264 -18.09 -20.27 5.56
C MET A 264 -19.10 -19.65 4.61
N SER A 265 -19.40 -20.31 3.52
CA SER A 265 -20.52 -19.97 2.66
C SER A 265 -21.29 -21.21 2.19
N SER A 266 -22.54 -20.98 1.83
CA SER A 266 -23.41 -21.88 1.11
C SER A 266 -23.82 -21.22 -0.23
N SER A 267 -24.70 -21.85 -0.97
CA SER A 267 -25.25 -21.26 -2.22
C SER A 267 -25.93 -19.90 -1.96
N ASN A 268 -26.60 -19.73 -0.83
CA ASN A 268 -27.49 -18.59 -0.58
C ASN A 268 -26.93 -17.55 0.38
N TYR A 269 -25.96 -17.92 1.20
CA TYR A 269 -25.36 -17.00 2.18
C TYR A 269 -23.88 -17.31 2.43
N GLY A 270 -23.19 -16.32 2.92
CA GLY A 270 -21.81 -16.47 3.39
C GLY A 270 -21.54 -15.53 4.57
N LEU A 271 -20.66 -15.95 5.46
CA LEU A 271 -20.23 -15.16 6.62
C LEU A 271 -18.74 -15.36 6.84
N MET A 272 -18.04 -14.28 7.17
CA MET A 272 -16.63 -14.31 7.54
C MET A 272 -16.37 -13.27 8.62
N PHE A 273 -15.58 -13.66 9.61
CA PHE A 273 -15.04 -12.79 10.63
C PHE A 273 -13.51 -12.90 10.64
N GLN A 274 -12.83 -11.74 10.78
CA GLN A 274 -11.38 -11.67 10.93
C GLN A 274 -11.02 -10.63 11.98
N THR A 275 -10.02 -10.93 12.80
CA THR A 275 -9.43 -9.97 13.73
C THR A 275 -7.90 -10.02 13.65
N HIS A 276 -7.29 -8.88 13.90
CA HIS A 276 -5.85 -8.70 13.96
C HIS A 276 -5.50 -7.81 15.14
N LEU A 277 -4.67 -8.32 16.04
CA LEU A 277 -4.15 -7.62 17.21
C LEU A 277 -2.64 -7.53 17.07
N ASP A 278 -2.09 -6.35 17.08
CA ASP A 278 -0.66 -6.09 16.87
C ASP A 278 -0.15 -5.07 17.90
N ASN A 279 0.84 -5.47 18.67
CA ASN A 279 1.42 -4.67 19.72
C ASN A 279 2.94 -4.79 19.69
N ALA A 280 3.63 -3.68 19.91
CA ALA A 280 5.07 -3.63 20.12
C ALA A 280 5.41 -2.56 21.17
N GLY A 281 6.38 -2.85 22.05
CA GLY A 281 6.87 -1.89 23.06
C GLY A 281 7.86 -0.85 22.49
N GLY A 282 8.19 -0.94 21.18
CA GLY A 282 9.07 0.00 20.50
C GLY A 282 10.56 -0.29 20.67
N PHE A 283 11.33 0.10 19.67
CA PHE A 283 12.80 -0.09 19.64
C PHE A 283 13.58 1.18 20.01
N LYS A 284 12.94 2.35 20.04
CA LYS A 284 13.56 3.63 20.41
C LYS A 284 13.59 3.77 21.94
N LYS A 285 14.70 4.30 22.45
CA LYS A 285 14.90 4.51 23.89
C LYS A 285 14.69 5.99 24.22
N ILE A 286 13.65 6.28 24.99
CA ILE A 286 13.38 7.64 25.46
C ILE A 286 14.29 7.94 26.65
N ASP A 287 14.90 9.12 26.65
CA ASP A 287 15.68 9.62 27.77
C ASP A 287 14.81 9.69 29.03
N GLY A 288 15.28 9.09 30.12
CA GLY A 288 14.49 8.97 31.35
C GLY A 288 13.34 7.95 31.30
N GLY A 289 13.29 7.11 30.25
CA GLY A 289 12.29 6.05 30.10
C GLY A 289 10.97 6.51 29.47
N GLY A 290 10.13 5.55 29.11
CA GLY A 290 8.83 5.76 28.44
C GLY A 290 8.56 4.70 27.38
N ASP A 291 7.35 4.72 26.82
CA ASP A 291 6.92 3.82 25.75
C ASP A 291 7.15 4.49 24.38
N SER A 292 7.70 3.74 23.43
CA SER A 292 7.91 4.19 22.04
C SER A 292 7.28 3.24 21.02
N GLY A 293 6.39 2.39 21.46
CA GLY A 293 5.73 1.36 20.67
C GLY A 293 4.32 1.74 20.23
N TYR A 294 3.53 0.71 19.95
CA TYR A 294 2.16 0.88 19.51
C TYR A 294 1.27 -0.30 19.91
N ASP A 295 -0.04 -0.06 19.93
CA ASP A 295 -1.11 -1.05 20.01
C ASP A 295 -2.08 -0.79 18.86
N LYS A 296 -2.34 -1.80 18.04
CA LYS A 296 -3.27 -1.73 16.91
C LYS A 296 -4.21 -2.93 16.92
N LYS A 297 -5.52 -2.66 16.81
CA LYS A 297 -6.57 -3.66 16.74
C LYS A 297 -7.38 -3.45 15.48
N ASP A 298 -7.69 -4.51 14.79
CA ASP A 298 -8.42 -4.48 13.52
C ASP A 298 -9.44 -5.63 13.50
N PHE A 299 -10.69 -5.30 13.16
CA PHE A 299 -11.82 -6.23 13.07
C PHE A 299 -12.49 -6.08 11.71
N LEU A 300 -12.84 -7.21 11.11
CA LEU A 300 -13.54 -7.26 9.83
C LEU A 300 -14.64 -8.30 9.89
N LEU A 301 -15.85 -7.92 9.52
CA LEU A 301 -16.99 -8.78 9.30
C LEU A 301 -17.46 -8.65 7.85
N LYS A 302 -17.69 -9.78 7.19
CA LYS A 302 -18.40 -9.83 5.90
C LYS A 302 -19.57 -10.77 5.98
N ALA A 303 -20.71 -10.33 5.44
CA ALA A 303 -21.91 -11.14 5.29
C ALA A 303 -22.44 -10.99 3.87
N ARG A 304 -22.82 -12.09 3.25
CA ARG A 304 -23.33 -12.12 1.87
C ARG A 304 -24.61 -12.95 1.79
N ILE A 305 -25.53 -12.48 0.96
CA ILE A 305 -26.72 -13.21 0.55
C ILE A 305 -26.78 -13.25 -0.98
N ASN A 306 -27.21 -14.39 -1.53
CA ASN A 306 -27.36 -14.63 -2.96
C ASN A 306 -28.79 -15.10 -3.25
N THR A 307 -29.27 -14.79 -4.45
CA THR A 307 -30.53 -15.40 -4.94
C THR A 307 -30.30 -16.84 -5.40
N ASP A 308 -31.32 -17.68 -5.32
CA ASP A 308 -31.25 -19.10 -5.74
C ASP A 308 -30.87 -19.29 -7.21
N SER A 309 -31.13 -18.30 -8.04
CA SER A 309 -30.87 -18.32 -9.48
C SER A 309 -29.52 -17.69 -9.87
N ASP A 310 -28.67 -17.37 -8.90
CA ASP A 310 -27.44 -16.62 -9.13
C ASP A 310 -27.66 -15.30 -9.92
N PHE A 311 -28.86 -14.73 -9.83
CA PHE A 311 -29.23 -13.49 -10.51
C PHE A 311 -28.66 -12.25 -9.80
N ALA A 312 -28.64 -12.28 -8.47
CA ALA A 312 -28.18 -11.16 -7.66
C ALA A 312 -27.49 -11.62 -6.38
N ALA A 313 -26.60 -10.79 -5.90
CA ALA A 313 -25.94 -10.95 -4.61
C ALA A 313 -25.81 -9.60 -3.91
N LEU A 314 -25.82 -9.62 -2.58
CA LEU A 314 -25.58 -8.45 -1.73
C LEU A 314 -24.56 -8.83 -0.67
N GLU A 315 -23.47 -8.06 -0.56
CA GLU A 315 -22.45 -8.22 0.47
C GLU A 315 -22.39 -6.97 1.34
N LEU A 316 -22.42 -7.19 2.65
CA LEU A 316 -22.12 -6.20 3.68
C LEU A 316 -20.70 -6.46 4.18
N LYS A 317 -19.89 -5.41 4.26
CA LYS A 317 -18.59 -5.38 4.91
C LYS A 317 -18.61 -4.32 5.99
N VAL A 318 -18.20 -4.69 7.20
CA VAL A 318 -18.00 -3.77 8.33
C VAL A 318 -16.60 -4.00 8.87
N SER A 319 -15.84 -2.93 9.04
CA SER A 319 -14.53 -3.01 9.69
C SER A 319 -14.35 -1.89 10.70
N HIS A 320 -13.57 -2.17 11.74
CA HIS A 320 -13.18 -1.23 12.78
C HIS A 320 -11.70 -1.40 13.08
N THR A 321 -10.96 -0.28 13.16
CA THR A 321 -9.54 -0.27 13.50
C THR A 321 -9.29 0.77 14.58
N GLU A 322 -8.63 0.36 15.67
CA GLU A 322 -8.10 1.26 16.71
C GLU A 322 -6.58 1.24 16.66
N GLU A 323 -5.96 2.38 16.89
CA GLU A 323 -4.51 2.51 16.97
C GLU A 323 -4.11 3.54 18.02
N LEU A 324 -3.28 3.13 18.97
CA LEU A 324 -2.50 4.01 19.84
C LEU A 324 -1.03 3.78 19.54
N SER A 325 -0.32 4.80 19.08
CA SER A 325 1.11 4.71 18.80
C SER A 325 1.88 5.89 19.41
N HIS A 326 2.99 5.59 20.07
CA HIS A 326 3.84 6.60 20.71
C HIS A 326 4.86 7.16 19.71
N GLU A 327 4.37 7.65 18.58
CA GLU A 327 5.18 8.24 17.53
C GLU A 327 5.43 9.72 17.76
N THR A 328 6.60 10.19 17.31
CA THR A 328 7.02 11.58 17.42
C THR A 328 7.44 12.17 16.07
N TYR A 329 7.22 13.45 15.89
CA TYR A 329 7.84 14.21 14.79
C TYR A 329 9.28 14.62 15.11
N LEU A 330 9.70 14.54 16.39
CA LEU A 330 11.03 14.89 16.82
C LEU A 330 12.01 13.76 16.46
N GLY A 331 12.87 13.98 15.48
CA GLY A 331 14.02 13.15 15.13
C GLY A 331 15.23 13.51 15.99
N LEU A 332 16.42 13.28 15.45
CA LEU A 332 17.70 13.55 16.12
C LEU A 332 18.50 14.59 15.34
N THR A 333 19.39 15.32 16.01
CA THR A 333 20.49 16.01 15.32
C THR A 333 21.43 14.99 14.68
N MET A 334 22.29 15.40 13.75
CA MET A 334 23.29 14.51 13.16
C MET A 334 24.23 13.93 14.24
N ALA A 335 24.67 14.75 15.18
CA ALA A 335 25.57 14.34 16.25
C ALA A 335 24.94 13.27 17.17
N ASP A 336 23.71 13.49 17.59
CA ASP A 336 22.98 12.52 18.43
C ASP A 336 22.64 11.23 17.68
N PHE A 337 22.36 11.34 16.38
CA PHE A 337 22.16 10.16 15.55
C PHE A 337 23.42 9.31 15.42
N GLU A 338 24.57 9.93 15.22
CA GLU A 338 25.86 9.22 15.14
C GLU A 338 26.23 8.54 16.47
N GLU A 339 25.90 9.19 17.58
CA GLU A 339 26.14 8.62 18.92
C GLU A 339 25.17 7.50 19.26
N SER A 340 23.86 7.75 19.08
CA SER A 340 22.80 6.80 19.46
C SER A 340 21.58 6.92 18.56
N PRO A 341 21.55 6.23 17.40
CA PRO A 341 20.50 6.38 16.38
C PRO A 341 19.11 6.02 16.86
N TYR A 342 18.99 5.22 17.92
CA TYR A 342 17.71 4.80 18.49
C TYR A 342 17.32 5.58 19.76
N ARG A 343 18.03 6.67 20.08
CA ARG A 343 17.68 7.61 21.14
C ARG A 343 16.41 8.37 20.78
N ARG A 344 15.67 8.79 21.79
CA ARG A 344 14.54 9.69 21.68
C ARG A 344 14.58 10.65 22.87
N TYR A 345 14.53 11.95 22.62
CA TYR A 345 14.60 12.97 23.67
C TYR A 345 13.39 12.92 24.60
N SER A 346 13.60 13.20 25.90
CA SER A 346 12.56 13.20 26.93
C SER A 346 11.44 14.20 26.68
N ALA A 347 11.70 15.30 25.96
CA ALA A 347 10.69 16.27 25.56
C ALA A 347 9.54 15.68 24.73
N SER A 348 9.74 14.52 24.08
CA SER A 348 8.73 13.82 23.29
C SER A 348 7.97 12.73 24.06
N LYS A 349 8.10 12.62 25.39
CA LYS A 349 7.43 11.57 26.20
C LYS A 349 5.92 11.51 26.05
N LYS A 350 5.29 12.64 25.74
CA LYS A 350 3.84 12.76 25.56
C LYS A 350 3.38 12.56 24.11
N ASP A 351 4.34 12.41 23.19
CA ASP A 351 3.99 12.29 21.79
C ASP A 351 3.31 10.94 21.53
N GLN A 352 2.08 11.04 21.03
CA GLN A 352 1.27 9.87 20.69
C GLN A 352 0.26 10.19 19.59
N MET A 353 -0.05 9.20 18.79
CA MET A 353 -1.16 9.18 17.86
C MET A 353 -2.23 8.26 18.41
N ASP A 354 -3.42 8.81 18.60
CA ASP A 354 -4.64 8.08 18.96
C ASP A 354 -5.59 8.19 17.77
N ALA A 355 -6.00 7.05 17.20
CA ALA A 355 -6.81 7.01 16.00
C ALA A 355 -7.77 5.83 15.98
N ASP A 356 -8.94 6.07 15.42
CA ASP A 356 -9.94 5.05 15.13
C ASP A 356 -10.52 5.23 13.73
N HIS A 357 -10.86 4.12 13.09
CA HIS A 357 -11.44 4.08 11.75
C HIS A 357 -12.57 3.06 11.68
N ASP A 358 -13.74 3.53 11.27
CA ASP A 358 -14.92 2.72 11.00
C ASP A 358 -15.25 2.72 9.51
N GLN A 359 -15.54 1.54 8.96
CA GLN A 359 -15.96 1.42 7.57
C GLN A 359 -17.19 0.53 7.45
N ILE A 360 -18.18 1.01 6.70
CA ILE A 360 -19.32 0.22 6.24
C ILE A 360 -19.36 0.27 4.72
N THR A 361 -19.42 -0.90 4.08
CA THR A 361 -19.56 -1.01 2.63
C THR A 361 -20.67 -2.00 2.32
N VAL A 362 -21.59 -1.61 1.42
CA VAL A 362 -22.66 -2.47 0.91
C VAL A 362 -22.51 -2.58 -0.59
N THR A 363 -22.21 -3.78 -1.08
CA THR A 363 -22.04 -4.04 -2.51
C THR A 363 -23.13 -4.96 -3.02
N GLY A 364 -23.93 -4.45 -3.97
CA GLY A 364 -24.94 -5.21 -4.70
C GLY A 364 -24.47 -5.52 -6.11
N VAL A 365 -24.67 -6.75 -6.55
CA VAL A 365 -24.42 -7.19 -7.93
C VAL A 365 -25.68 -7.75 -8.51
N VAL A 366 -26.03 -7.32 -9.72
CA VAL A 366 -27.17 -7.84 -10.48
C VAL A 366 -26.69 -8.25 -11.87
N LYS A 367 -26.94 -9.48 -12.24
CA LYS A 367 -26.65 -10.04 -13.56
C LYS A 367 -27.90 -9.86 -14.43
N VAL A 368 -27.92 -8.79 -15.23
CA VAL A 368 -29.08 -8.45 -16.08
C VAL A 368 -29.24 -9.46 -17.23
N SER A 369 -28.11 -9.92 -17.78
CA SER A 369 -28.06 -10.96 -18.81
C SER A 369 -26.72 -11.71 -18.72
N SER A 370 -26.50 -12.71 -19.58
CA SER A 370 -25.20 -13.40 -19.69
C SER A 370 -24.03 -12.45 -19.99
N ASN A 371 -24.30 -11.29 -20.56
CA ASN A 371 -23.29 -10.37 -21.08
C ASN A 371 -23.34 -8.99 -20.41
N LEU A 372 -24.21 -8.78 -19.44
CA LEU A 372 -24.41 -7.49 -18.79
C LEU A 372 -24.59 -7.67 -17.30
N ASP A 373 -23.73 -7.08 -16.51
CA ASP A 373 -23.84 -6.98 -15.07
C ASP A 373 -23.75 -5.54 -14.57
N ILE A 374 -24.37 -5.29 -13.44
CA ILE A 374 -24.35 -4.02 -12.72
C ILE A 374 -23.87 -4.28 -11.31
N THR A 375 -22.83 -3.57 -10.91
CA THR A 375 -22.31 -3.57 -9.55
C THR A 375 -22.49 -2.19 -8.95
N SER A 376 -23.17 -2.11 -7.79
CA SER A 376 -23.33 -0.86 -7.05
C SER A 376 -22.77 -1.01 -5.64
N THR A 377 -21.95 -0.06 -5.23
CA THR A 377 -21.30 -0.06 -3.91
C THR A 377 -21.57 1.25 -3.22
N TYR A 378 -22.28 1.17 -2.09
CA TYR A 378 -22.36 2.26 -1.11
C TYR A 378 -21.26 2.08 -0.07
N TYR A 379 -20.62 3.18 0.36
CA TYR A 379 -19.61 3.16 1.40
C TYR A 379 -19.71 4.38 2.31
N ASN A 380 -19.34 4.20 3.58
CA ASN A 380 -19.11 5.25 4.55
C ASN A 380 -17.89 4.88 5.38
N ASN A 381 -16.94 5.82 5.48
CA ASN A 381 -15.76 5.72 6.31
C ASN A 381 -15.74 6.90 7.28
N ASP A 382 -15.63 6.62 8.55
CA ASP A 382 -15.42 7.58 9.61
C ASP A 382 -14.01 7.38 10.17
N PHE A 383 -13.24 8.44 10.28
CA PHE A 383 -11.90 8.40 10.83
C PHE A 383 -11.68 9.55 11.79
N HIS A 384 -11.27 9.24 12.99
CA HIS A 384 -10.81 10.21 13.97
C HIS A 384 -9.33 10.01 14.23
N ARG A 385 -8.59 11.09 14.43
CA ARG A 385 -7.23 11.06 14.95
C ARG A 385 -6.90 12.25 15.81
N ASN A 386 -6.13 12.02 16.85
CA ASN A 386 -5.45 13.05 17.60
C ASN A 386 -3.95 12.74 17.66
N TRP A 387 -3.16 13.45 16.85
CA TRP A 387 -1.72 13.38 17.01
C TRP A 387 -1.28 14.45 18.00
N TYR A 388 -1.14 14.03 19.26
CA TYR A 388 -0.68 14.86 20.36
C TYR A 388 0.83 14.79 20.40
N LYS A 389 1.54 15.90 20.12
CA LYS A 389 2.98 15.87 19.91
C LYS A 389 3.66 17.19 20.18
N LEU A 390 4.94 17.13 20.53
CA LEU A 390 5.80 18.30 20.69
C LEU A 390 5.79 19.15 19.41
N ASN A 391 5.50 20.44 19.56
CA ASN A 391 5.41 21.42 18.49
C ASN A 391 6.53 22.45 18.60
N LYS A 392 6.75 23.01 19.82
CA LYS A 392 7.77 24.02 20.08
C LYS A 392 8.42 23.81 21.43
N VAL A 393 9.66 24.32 21.57
CA VAL A 393 10.38 24.43 22.85
C VAL A 393 10.89 25.86 22.96
N ASN A 394 10.57 26.55 24.05
CA ASN A 394 10.87 27.98 24.23
C ASN A 394 10.47 28.87 23.05
N GLY A 395 9.32 28.56 22.41
CA GLY A 395 8.82 29.29 21.25
C GLY A 395 9.46 28.91 19.92
N HIS A 396 10.56 28.18 19.88
CA HIS A 396 11.22 27.71 18.67
C HIS A 396 10.58 26.40 18.16
N SER A 397 10.46 26.27 16.83
CA SER A 397 9.96 25.04 16.20
C SER A 397 10.94 23.89 16.39
N ILE A 398 10.43 22.64 16.43
CA ILE A 398 11.30 21.46 16.53
C ILE A 398 12.23 21.33 15.32
N GLY A 399 11.83 21.79 14.12
CA GLY A 399 12.69 21.82 12.95
C GLY A 399 13.88 22.75 13.13
N SER A 400 13.64 24.03 13.46
CA SER A 400 14.70 25.02 13.71
C SER A 400 15.70 24.59 14.78
N ILE A 401 15.19 23.89 15.84
CA ILE A 401 16.07 23.38 16.92
C ILE A 401 16.99 22.28 16.41
N LEU A 402 16.44 21.32 15.64
CA LEU A 402 17.23 20.19 15.14
C LEU A 402 18.17 20.58 13.98
N ASP A 403 17.81 21.60 13.22
CA ASP A 403 18.66 22.22 12.18
C ASP A 403 19.74 23.13 12.81
N GLN A 404 19.66 23.35 14.14
CA GLN A 404 20.60 24.18 14.89
C GLN A 404 20.66 25.63 14.40
N ASP A 405 19.50 26.20 14.09
CA ASP A 405 19.37 27.60 13.65
C ASP A 405 19.88 28.55 14.74
N GLU A 406 20.29 29.75 14.31
CA GLU A 406 20.78 30.79 15.23
C GLU A 406 19.74 31.11 16.33
N GLY A 407 20.18 31.07 17.58
CA GLY A 407 19.35 31.34 18.75
C GLY A 407 18.59 30.14 19.32
N THR A 408 18.75 28.93 18.75
CA THR A 408 18.04 27.72 19.24
C THR A 408 18.82 26.87 20.25
N ALA A 409 20.07 27.23 20.57
CA ALA A 409 20.95 26.43 21.43
C ALA A 409 20.33 26.10 22.81
N ASP A 410 19.75 27.10 23.49
CA ASP A 410 19.10 26.89 24.78
C ASP A 410 17.88 25.95 24.65
N SER A 411 17.12 26.04 23.56
CA SER A 411 15.98 25.15 23.29
C SER A 411 16.40 23.71 23.00
N TYR A 412 17.57 23.52 22.37
CA TYR A 412 18.14 22.20 22.14
C TYR A 412 18.52 21.51 23.47
N GLU A 413 19.13 22.24 24.41
CA GLU A 413 19.45 21.69 25.74
C GLU A 413 18.19 21.23 26.47
N LEU A 414 17.07 21.92 26.30
CA LEU A 414 15.78 21.56 26.92
C LEU A 414 15.17 20.27 26.35
N LEU A 415 15.58 19.78 25.17
CA LEU A 415 15.04 18.54 24.63
C LEU A 415 15.25 17.33 25.55
N SER A 416 16.30 17.37 26.41
CA SER A 416 16.64 16.31 27.36
C SER A 416 16.76 16.80 28.83
N ALA A 417 16.26 17.98 29.13
CA ALA A 417 16.32 18.55 30.47
C ALA A 417 15.48 17.74 31.48
N GLU A 418 15.93 17.62 32.71
CA GLU A 418 15.17 17.01 33.81
C GLU A 418 14.20 18.04 34.48
N ASN A 419 14.53 19.33 34.43
CA ASN A 419 13.73 20.40 34.99
C ASN A 419 13.77 21.64 34.09
N THR A 420 12.64 22.30 33.93
CA THR A 420 12.52 23.56 33.16
C THR A 420 11.59 24.56 33.83
N GLU A 421 11.62 25.78 33.35
CA GLU A 421 10.63 26.79 33.66
C GLU A 421 9.23 26.39 33.19
N ASN A 422 8.19 27.07 33.68
CA ASN A 422 6.81 26.88 33.22
C ASN A 422 6.72 27.22 31.71
N ASP A 423 5.80 26.54 31.02
CA ASP A 423 5.47 26.80 29.62
C ASP A 423 6.64 26.62 28.61
N ALA A 424 7.69 25.88 29.01
CA ALA A 424 8.85 25.63 28.14
C ALA A 424 8.50 24.78 26.90
N TYR A 425 7.48 23.93 26.99
CA TYR A 425 7.09 23.03 25.89
C TYR A 425 5.67 23.31 25.45
N ASP A 426 5.48 23.52 24.15
CA ASP A 426 4.17 23.57 23.46
C ASP A 426 3.91 22.18 22.87
N ILE A 427 2.92 21.47 23.38
CA ILE A 427 2.47 20.18 22.85
C ILE A 427 1.13 20.38 22.18
N LYS A 428 1.11 20.12 20.87
CA LYS A 428 -0.05 20.36 20.02
C LYS A 428 -0.89 19.11 19.81
N ALA A 429 -2.17 19.23 20.03
CA ALA A 429 -3.17 18.26 19.67
C ALA A 429 -3.64 18.48 18.22
N ASN A 430 -3.11 17.71 17.28
CA ASN A 430 -3.57 17.69 15.91
C ASN A 430 -4.83 16.85 15.77
N ASN A 431 -5.88 17.30 16.46
CA ASN A 431 -7.17 16.63 16.47
C ASN A 431 -7.95 16.89 15.18
N ARG A 432 -8.41 15.83 14.54
CA ARG A 432 -9.19 15.89 13.31
C ARG A 432 -10.20 14.76 13.24
N ILE A 433 -11.38 15.09 12.72
CA ILE A 433 -12.44 14.15 12.43
C ILE A 433 -12.67 14.19 10.92
N TYR A 434 -12.82 13.02 10.32
CA TYR A 434 -13.04 12.87 8.89
C TYR A 434 -14.25 11.98 8.65
N ASN A 435 -15.01 12.29 7.62
CA ASN A 435 -16.02 11.41 7.06
C ASN A 435 -15.86 11.37 5.54
N SER A 436 -15.92 10.19 4.96
CA SER A 436 -15.99 10.04 3.51
C SER A 436 -17.04 9.01 3.13
N LYS A 437 -17.94 9.35 2.22
CA LYS A 437 -19.06 8.50 1.81
C LYS A 437 -19.39 8.67 0.35
N GLY A 438 -19.99 7.64 -0.22
CA GLY A 438 -20.40 7.71 -1.62
C GLY A 438 -21.15 6.49 -2.10
N LEU A 439 -21.61 6.63 -3.32
CA LEU A 439 -22.20 5.56 -4.10
C LEU A 439 -21.47 5.48 -5.44
N GLN A 440 -20.95 4.30 -5.76
CA GLN A 440 -20.39 4.02 -7.08
C GLN A 440 -21.15 2.89 -7.75
N THR A 441 -21.42 3.04 -9.03
CA THR A 441 -22.10 2.04 -9.86
C THR A 441 -21.31 1.82 -11.13
N VAL A 442 -21.05 0.55 -11.43
CA VAL A 442 -20.36 0.12 -12.65
C VAL A 442 -21.26 -0.82 -13.42
N LEU A 443 -21.50 -0.47 -14.67
CA LEU A 443 -22.13 -1.33 -15.66
C LEU A 443 -21.02 -1.94 -16.51
N ASN A 444 -21.05 -3.24 -16.67
CA ASN A 444 -20.09 -3.96 -17.48
C ASN A 444 -20.83 -4.79 -18.54
N SER A 445 -20.38 -4.70 -19.79
CA SER A 445 -21.01 -5.38 -20.92
C SER A 445 -20.00 -6.02 -21.85
N ASP A 446 -20.15 -7.33 -22.07
CA ASP A 446 -19.38 -8.09 -23.05
C ASP A 446 -20.19 -8.25 -24.34
N PHE A 447 -19.62 -7.85 -25.49
CA PHE A 447 -20.27 -8.02 -26.78
C PHE A 447 -19.22 -8.19 -27.90
N SER A 448 -19.67 -8.55 -29.08
CA SER A 448 -18.82 -8.70 -30.27
C SER A 448 -19.38 -7.93 -31.46
N ILE A 449 -18.53 -7.17 -32.15
CA ILE A 449 -18.84 -6.44 -33.38
C ILE A 449 -17.79 -6.79 -34.44
N ILE A 450 -18.24 -7.33 -35.60
CA ILE A 450 -17.41 -7.51 -36.82
C ILE A 450 -15.97 -8.03 -36.50
N GLY A 451 -15.87 -9.17 -35.79
CA GLY A 451 -14.57 -9.82 -35.49
C GLY A 451 -13.79 -9.26 -34.32
N SER A 452 -14.28 -8.24 -33.64
CA SER A 452 -13.74 -7.73 -32.37
C SER A 452 -14.60 -8.19 -31.17
N LYS A 453 -13.94 -8.41 -30.06
CA LYS A 453 -14.61 -8.61 -28.75
C LYS A 453 -14.40 -7.36 -27.92
N HIS A 454 -15.48 -6.90 -27.31
CA HIS A 454 -15.50 -5.71 -26.46
C HIS A 454 -15.88 -6.09 -25.03
N ASN A 455 -15.21 -5.48 -24.07
CA ASN A 455 -15.63 -5.43 -22.68
C ASN A 455 -15.77 -3.95 -22.29
N LEU A 456 -16.99 -3.45 -22.37
CA LEU A 456 -17.32 -2.05 -22.13
C LEU A 456 -17.70 -1.87 -20.67
N MET A 457 -17.01 -0.99 -19.98
CA MET A 457 -17.33 -0.53 -18.63
C MET A 457 -17.79 0.92 -18.66
N PHE A 458 -18.92 1.18 -18.03
CA PHE A 458 -19.41 2.53 -17.73
C PHE A 458 -19.57 2.65 -16.23
N GLY A 459 -18.91 3.64 -15.61
CA GLY A 459 -18.99 3.85 -14.18
C GLY A 459 -19.40 5.26 -13.81
N PHE A 460 -20.13 5.36 -12.72
CA PHE A 460 -20.52 6.60 -12.06
C PHE A 460 -20.17 6.52 -10.59
N ARG A 461 -19.63 7.61 -10.03
CA ARG A 461 -19.42 7.75 -8.59
C ARG A 461 -19.87 9.14 -8.13
N GLN A 462 -20.70 9.15 -7.10
CA GLN A 462 -20.99 10.33 -6.31
C GLN A 462 -20.25 10.16 -4.97
N HIS A 463 -19.49 11.16 -4.59
CA HIS A 463 -18.66 11.15 -3.39
C HIS A 463 -18.77 12.46 -2.64
N SER A 464 -18.71 12.37 -1.33
CA SER A 464 -18.56 13.52 -0.47
C SER A 464 -17.61 13.17 0.66
N ASP A 465 -16.70 14.09 0.96
CA ASP A 465 -15.81 13.95 2.11
C ASP A 465 -15.65 15.26 2.87
N GLU A 466 -15.24 15.14 4.13
CA GLU A 466 -14.96 16.26 5.00
C GLU A 466 -13.82 15.98 5.97
N MET A 467 -13.14 17.03 6.38
CA MET A 467 -12.17 17.05 7.47
C MET A 467 -12.47 18.21 8.41
N ASP A 468 -12.91 17.91 9.61
CA ASP A 468 -13.03 18.89 10.70
C ASP A 468 -11.70 18.97 11.45
N ARG A 469 -11.08 20.15 11.39
CA ARG A 469 -9.83 20.49 12.07
C ARG A 469 -10.16 21.34 13.29
N PHE A 470 -10.11 20.72 14.48
CA PHE A 470 -10.41 21.37 15.74
C PHE A 470 -9.28 21.07 16.74
N GLN A 471 -8.24 21.89 16.70
CA GLN A 471 -6.94 21.67 17.35
C GLN A 471 -6.73 22.59 18.54
N TRP A 472 -5.72 22.29 19.37
CA TRP A 472 -5.27 23.14 20.49
C TRP A 472 -3.82 22.84 20.83
N SER A 473 -3.18 23.67 21.66
CA SER A 473 -1.87 23.43 22.23
C SER A 473 -1.93 23.53 23.75
N ASP A 474 -1.36 22.56 24.44
CA ASP A 474 -1.14 22.58 25.88
C ASP A 474 0.30 22.96 26.17
N LEU A 475 0.54 23.78 27.21
CA LEU A 475 1.89 24.14 27.62
C LEU A 475 2.33 23.30 28.84
N TYR A 476 3.59 22.93 28.82
CA TYR A 476 4.20 22.03 29.81
C TYR A 476 5.52 22.54 30.30
N LYS A 477 5.92 22.01 31.48
CA LYS A 477 7.29 22.05 31.98
C LYS A 477 7.81 20.63 32.21
N MET A 478 9.13 20.48 32.22
CA MET A 478 9.75 19.30 32.76
C MET A 478 9.96 19.45 34.28
N ASN A 479 9.60 18.44 35.03
CA ASN A 479 9.77 18.39 36.49
C ASN A 479 10.24 16.98 36.88
N ASN A 480 11.50 16.85 37.31
CA ASN A 480 12.13 15.58 37.62
C ASN A 480 11.99 14.55 36.49
N GLY A 481 12.21 14.98 35.25
CA GLY A 481 12.15 14.12 34.07
C GLY A 481 10.74 13.77 33.57
N GLU A 482 9.67 14.34 34.16
CA GLU A 482 8.29 14.13 33.76
C GLU A 482 7.65 15.44 33.24
N LEU A 483 6.91 15.36 32.13
CA LEU A 483 6.17 16.48 31.57
C LEU A 483 4.89 16.73 32.36
N VAL A 484 4.81 17.90 32.99
CA VAL A 484 3.68 18.36 33.80
C VAL A 484 3.04 19.55 33.09
N ILE A 485 1.73 19.46 32.89
CA ILE A 485 0.96 20.56 32.28
C ILE A 485 0.97 21.80 33.19
N THR A 486 1.25 22.94 32.59
CA THR A 486 1.25 24.25 33.28
C THR A 486 0.07 25.11 32.84
N THR A 487 -0.21 25.12 31.54
CA THR A 487 -1.30 25.90 30.94
C THR A 487 -2.05 25.01 29.94
N PRO A 488 -3.27 24.52 30.29
CA PRO A 488 -4.08 23.75 29.31
C PRO A 488 -4.61 24.67 28.23
N GLY A 489 -4.58 24.20 26.99
CA GLY A 489 -5.10 24.94 25.86
C GLY A 489 -6.61 24.82 25.68
N THR A 490 -7.17 25.72 24.92
CA THR A 490 -8.58 25.69 24.54
C THR A 490 -8.74 25.13 23.15
N LYS A 491 -9.61 24.12 22.99
CA LYS A 491 -9.88 23.50 21.68
C LYS A 491 -10.38 24.56 20.69
N GLY A 492 -9.78 24.57 19.50
CA GLY A 492 -10.12 25.48 18.41
C GLY A 492 -9.46 26.86 18.47
N GLU A 493 -8.84 27.21 19.61
CA GLU A 493 -8.23 28.53 19.80
C GLU A 493 -6.94 28.66 18.95
N GLY A 494 -6.82 29.85 18.35
CA GLY A 494 -5.60 30.33 17.68
C GLY A 494 -5.45 29.91 16.23
N GLY A 495 -5.23 30.87 15.37
CA GLY A 495 -4.82 30.73 13.99
C GLY A 495 -5.70 29.79 13.15
N LYS A 496 -5.07 28.76 12.59
CA LYS A 496 -5.69 27.79 11.66
C LYS A 496 -6.37 26.60 12.38
N ASN A 497 -6.68 26.68 13.67
CA ASN A 497 -7.08 25.53 14.47
C ASN A 497 -8.57 25.19 14.40
N ASN A 498 -9.42 26.09 13.86
CA ASN A 498 -10.88 25.94 13.84
C ASN A 498 -11.42 26.01 12.41
N ARG A 499 -11.26 24.92 11.66
CA ARG A 499 -11.58 24.85 10.23
C ARG A 499 -12.35 23.60 9.86
N LEU A 500 -13.23 23.74 8.87
CA LEU A 500 -13.89 22.62 8.19
C LEU A 500 -13.54 22.67 6.71
N TYR A 501 -13.12 21.53 6.18
CA TYR A 501 -12.85 21.32 4.77
C TYR A 501 -13.86 20.30 4.24
N THR A 502 -14.50 20.60 3.12
CA THR A 502 -15.48 19.72 2.50
C THR A 502 -15.23 19.56 1.01
N ALA A 503 -15.57 18.41 0.49
CA ALA A 503 -15.57 18.15 -0.94
C ALA A 503 -16.85 17.43 -1.36
N GLN A 504 -17.36 17.78 -2.54
CA GLN A 504 -18.36 17.04 -3.26
C GLN A 504 -17.84 16.74 -4.67
N ALA A 505 -17.91 15.48 -5.08
CA ALA A 505 -17.40 15.07 -6.36
C ALA A 505 -18.38 14.13 -7.07
N ASN A 506 -18.60 14.41 -8.36
CA ASN A 506 -19.28 13.51 -9.27
C ASN A 506 -18.30 13.10 -10.35
N SER A 507 -18.17 11.81 -10.56
CA SER A 507 -17.31 11.30 -11.61
C SER A 507 -17.99 10.27 -12.47
N VAL A 508 -17.66 10.31 -13.76
CA VAL A 508 -18.14 9.37 -14.77
C VAL A 508 -16.93 8.85 -15.51
N PHE A 509 -16.85 7.56 -15.73
CA PHE A 509 -15.85 7.00 -16.64
C PHE A 509 -16.49 6.05 -17.66
N ILE A 510 -15.85 5.95 -18.79
CA ILE A 510 -16.10 4.94 -19.81
C ILE A 510 -14.77 4.33 -20.23
N GLU A 511 -14.71 3.02 -20.28
CA GLU A 511 -13.52 2.27 -20.70
C GLU A 511 -13.97 1.07 -21.54
N ASP A 512 -13.42 0.93 -22.74
CA ASP A 512 -13.66 -0.23 -23.60
C ASP A 512 -12.34 -1.00 -23.84
N GLU A 513 -12.34 -2.26 -23.44
CA GLU A 513 -11.31 -3.21 -23.78
C GLU A 513 -11.67 -3.94 -25.08
N ILE A 514 -10.95 -3.66 -26.14
CA ILE A 514 -11.21 -4.13 -27.49
C ILE A 514 -10.17 -5.18 -27.88
N LYS A 515 -10.61 -6.42 -28.11
CA LYS A 515 -9.74 -7.51 -28.57
C LYS A 515 -9.99 -7.84 -30.04
N ILE A 516 -8.93 -7.69 -30.85
CA ILE A 516 -8.90 -8.05 -32.29
C ILE A 516 -7.71 -8.96 -32.52
N ASN A 517 -7.96 -10.25 -32.71
CA ASN A 517 -6.92 -11.26 -32.88
C ASN A 517 -5.86 -11.22 -31.74
N GLN A 518 -4.63 -10.81 -32.06
CA GLN A 518 -3.49 -10.70 -31.15
C GLN A 518 -3.36 -9.31 -30.52
N VAL A 519 -4.18 -8.34 -30.92
CA VAL A 519 -4.18 -6.97 -30.41
C VAL A 519 -5.24 -6.83 -29.35
N LEU A 520 -4.87 -6.24 -28.23
CA LEU A 520 -5.79 -5.80 -27.20
C LEU A 520 -5.57 -4.30 -26.99
N MET A 521 -6.63 -3.52 -27.09
CA MET A 521 -6.64 -2.07 -26.88
C MET A 521 -7.52 -1.73 -25.70
N THR A 522 -7.13 -0.75 -24.92
CA THR A 522 -8.00 -0.11 -23.92
C THR A 522 -8.13 1.37 -24.28
N VAL A 523 -9.33 1.83 -24.46
CA VAL A 523 -9.66 3.23 -24.73
C VAL A 523 -10.60 3.69 -23.63
N GLY A 524 -10.28 4.77 -22.97
CA GLY A 524 -11.16 5.24 -21.92
C GLY A 524 -10.94 6.70 -21.57
N THR A 525 -11.89 7.22 -20.84
CA THR A 525 -11.79 8.56 -20.27
C THR A 525 -12.57 8.62 -18.98
N ARG A 526 -12.12 9.49 -18.09
CA ARG A 526 -12.79 9.83 -16.84
C ARG A 526 -13.05 11.32 -16.80
N TYR A 527 -14.24 11.71 -16.41
CA TYR A 527 -14.63 13.08 -16.11
C TYR A 527 -14.85 13.23 -14.61
N GLU A 528 -14.28 14.26 -14.01
CA GLU A 528 -14.47 14.64 -12.60
C GLU A 528 -15.05 16.05 -12.54
N SER A 529 -16.10 16.22 -11.76
CA SER A 529 -16.64 17.52 -11.35
C SER A 529 -16.54 17.59 -9.83
N ILE A 530 -15.72 18.50 -9.33
CA ILE A 530 -15.31 18.59 -7.91
C ILE A 530 -15.60 19.98 -7.40
N SER A 531 -16.33 20.10 -6.29
CA SER A 531 -16.52 21.34 -5.54
C SER A 531 -15.83 21.20 -4.20
N LEU A 532 -14.89 22.10 -3.91
CA LEU A 532 -14.13 22.17 -2.65
C LEU A 532 -14.56 23.41 -1.88
N GLU A 533 -14.70 23.29 -0.56
CA GLU A 533 -14.98 24.42 0.32
C GLU A 533 -14.15 24.31 1.60
N ARG A 534 -13.61 25.44 2.06
CA ARG A 534 -12.99 25.61 3.37
C ARG A 534 -13.69 26.70 4.13
N LYS A 535 -14.14 26.40 5.35
CA LYS A 535 -14.68 27.35 6.32
C LYS A 535 -13.70 27.51 7.46
N ASP A 536 -13.45 28.75 7.85
CA ASP A 536 -12.59 29.12 8.97
C ASP A 536 -13.38 30.00 9.93
N TRP A 537 -13.51 29.60 11.19
CA TRP A 537 -14.22 30.36 12.22
C TRP A 537 -13.28 31.19 13.12
N GLY A 538 -11.95 30.99 12.94
CA GLY A 538 -10.99 31.69 13.80
C GLY A 538 -11.25 31.38 15.27
N ASP A 539 -11.44 32.42 16.06
CA ASP A 539 -11.65 32.34 17.52
C ASP A 539 -13.12 32.13 17.95
N ASP A 540 -14.05 31.97 16.98
CA ASP A 540 -15.42 31.56 17.30
C ASP A 540 -15.48 30.03 17.55
N LEU A 541 -15.20 29.64 18.80
CA LEU A 541 -15.04 28.25 19.22
C LEU A 541 -16.33 27.43 19.14
N ASN A 542 -17.47 28.08 19.23
CA ASN A 542 -18.77 27.44 19.17
C ASN A 542 -19.30 27.31 17.74
N ARG A 543 -18.67 28.05 16.81
CA ARG A 543 -19.15 28.16 15.42
C ARG A 543 -20.60 28.63 15.29
N ASP A 544 -21.00 29.52 16.22
CA ASP A 544 -22.35 30.08 16.29
C ASP A 544 -22.57 31.14 15.22
N SER A 545 -21.50 31.77 14.76
CA SER A 545 -21.54 32.81 13.73
C SER A 545 -21.28 32.20 12.32
N THR A 546 -21.51 33.01 11.28
CA THR A 546 -20.98 32.71 9.95
C THR A 546 -19.46 32.63 10.00
N ALA A 547 -18.88 31.65 9.34
CA ALA A 547 -17.43 31.49 9.26
C ALA A 547 -16.75 32.82 8.86
N SER A 548 -15.68 33.18 9.55
CA SER A 548 -14.91 34.41 9.32
C SER A 548 -14.27 34.45 7.92
N SER A 549 -13.98 33.32 7.35
CA SER A 549 -13.47 33.17 5.98
C SER A 549 -14.07 31.91 5.35
N ILE A 550 -14.57 32.05 4.13
CA ILE A 550 -15.03 30.94 3.29
C ILE A 550 -14.27 31.00 1.98
N LYS A 551 -13.64 29.89 1.59
CA LYS A 551 -12.98 29.74 0.29
C LYS A 551 -13.54 28.54 -0.43
N SER A 552 -13.71 28.63 -1.73
CA SER A 552 -14.26 27.57 -2.56
C SER A 552 -13.55 27.50 -3.91
N ALA A 553 -13.51 26.31 -4.47
CA ALA A 553 -13.02 26.06 -5.82
C ALA A 553 -13.86 24.97 -6.50
N ASP A 554 -14.23 25.22 -7.75
CA ASP A 554 -14.90 24.25 -8.60
C ASP A 554 -13.96 23.83 -9.73
N LEU A 555 -13.81 22.53 -9.91
CA LEU A 555 -12.94 21.93 -10.89
C LEU A 555 -13.72 20.98 -11.79
N ASN A 556 -13.44 21.04 -13.08
CA ASN A 556 -13.98 20.12 -14.06
C ASN A 556 -12.83 19.61 -14.93
N VAL A 557 -12.61 18.30 -14.89
CA VAL A 557 -11.44 17.70 -15.53
C VAL A 557 -11.82 16.50 -16.35
N LEU A 558 -11.26 16.39 -17.56
CA LEU A 558 -11.34 15.21 -18.40
C LEU A 558 -9.98 14.53 -18.47
N VAL A 559 -9.94 13.24 -18.11
CA VAL A 559 -8.73 12.42 -18.02
C VAL A 559 -8.81 11.29 -19.05
N PRO A 560 -8.42 11.51 -20.31
CA PRO A 560 -8.39 10.47 -21.31
C PRO A 560 -7.17 9.57 -21.17
N GLY A 561 -7.31 8.35 -21.67
CA GLY A 561 -6.21 7.40 -21.75
C GLY A 561 -6.42 6.37 -22.84
N PHE A 562 -5.30 5.85 -23.31
CA PHE A 562 -5.24 4.82 -24.34
C PHE A 562 -4.10 3.86 -24.03
N GLY A 563 -4.37 2.58 -24.20
CA GLY A 563 -3.36 1.53 -24.10
C GLY A 563 -3.53 0.50 -25.21
N VAL A 564 -2.44 -0.07 -25.68
CA VAL A 564 -2.48 -1.16 -26.65
C VAL A 564 -1.43 -2.20 -26.27
N SER A 565 -1.79 -3.47 -26.39
CA SER A 565 -0.87 -4.58 -26.28
C SER A 565 -0.99 -5.50 -27.49
N TYR A 566 0.15 -6.07 -27.88
CA TYR A 566 0.25 -7.00 -28.98
C TYR A 566 0.92 -8.29 -28.54
N GLN A 567 0.23 -9.41 -28.75
CA GLN A 567 0.78 -10.75 -28.51
C GLN A 567 1.66 -11.12 -29.68
N LEU A 568 2.99 -10.95 -29.55
CA LEU A 568 3.95 -11.19 -30.63
C LEU A 568 4.06 -12.70 -30.95
N MET A 569 4.14 -13.54 -29.93
CA MET A 569 4.10 -14.99 -29.97
C MET A 569 3.72 -15.54 -28.59
N ASP A 570 3.54 -16.84 -28.45
CA ASP A 570 3.21 -17.47 -27.17
C ASP A 570 4.23 -17.04 -26.09
N GLY A 571 3.71 -16.49 -25.00
CA GLY A 571 4.52 -16.02 -23.87
C GLY A 571 5.23 -14.68 -24.08
N ILE A 572 5.10 -14.00 -25.24
CA ILE A 572 5.73 -12.68 -25.48
C ILE A 572 4.68 -11.65 -25.86
N GLN A 573 4.55 -10.62 -25.06
CA GLN A 573 3.64 -9.50 -25.27
C GLN A 573 4.41 -8.17 -25.21
N ILE A 574 4.07 -7.24 -26.09
CA ILE A 574 4.54 -5.84 -26.05
C ILE A 574 3.33 -4.97 -25.78
N PHE A 575 3.47 -3.94 -24.97
CA PHE A 575 2.42 -2.97 -24.71
C PHE A 575 2.95 -1.55 -24.68
N THR A 576 2.08 -0.60 -24.98
CA THR A 576 2.33 0.83 -24.83
C THR A 576 1.07 1.53 -24.42
N GLY A 577 1.20 2.67 -23.78
CA GLY A 577 0.06 3.46 -23.36
C GLY A 577 0.40 4.92 -23.14
N VAL A 578 -0.67 5.74 -23.21
CA VAL A 578 -0.64 7.16 -22.89
C VAL A 578 -1.86 7.52 -22.09
N HIS A 579 -1.70 8.34 -21.06
CA HIS A 579 -2.82 8.84 -20.30
C HIS A 579 -2.50 10.20 -19.69
N ASN A 580 -3.53 11.00 -19.48
CA ASN A 580 -3.44 12.20 -18.68
C ASN A 580 -3.53 11.85 -17.21
N GLY A 581 -2.62 12.39 -16.40
CA GLY A 581 -2.71 12.36 -14.95
C GLY A 581 -3.27 13.67 -14.42
N PHE A 582 -3.98 13.58 -13.31
CA PHE A 582 -4.59 14.71 -12.62
C PHE A 582 -4.54 14.48 -11.11
N SER A 583 -4.30 15.54 -10.35
CA SER A 583 -4.55 15.60 -8.91
C SER A 583 -5.14 16.95 -8.56
N PRO A 584 -6.29 16.99 -7.86
CA PRO A 584 -6.87 18.27 -7.45
C PRO A 584 -5.94 18.97 -6.46
N PRO A 585 -5.96 20.32 -6.41
CA PRO A 585 -5.37 21.03 -5.30
C PRO A 585 -6.10 20.64 -4.03
N GLY A 586 -5.39 20.56 -2.92
CA GLY A 586 -6.02 20.37 -1.61
C GLY A 586 -6.68 21.67 -1.12
N PRO A 587 -7.12 21.68 0.13
CA PRO A 587 -7.90 22.78 0.70
C PRO A 587 -7.06 24.02 1.04
N GLY A 588 -5.77 24.01 0.77
CA GLY A 588 -4.84 25.10 1.03
C GLY A 588 -4.94 26.29 0.08
N ILE A 589 -6.10 26.52 -0.55
CA ILE A 589 -6.33 27.69 -1.42
C ILE A 589 -6.11 28.95 -0.58
N ASP A 590 -4.92 29.53 -0.65
CA ASP A 590 -4.57 30.80 -0.02
C ASP A 590 -4.91 31.98 -0.94
N ASP A 591 -4.96 33.18 -0.37
CA ASP A 591 -5.62 34.36 -0.96
C ASP A 591 -4.91 34.98 -2.13
N GLU A 592 -3.68 34.59 -2.46
CA GLU A 592 -2.83 35.38 -3.35
C GLU A 592 -2.45 34.68 -4.70
N ASP A 593 -2.59 33.35 -4.81
CA ASP A 593 -2.29 32.65 -6.05
C ASP A 593 -3.36 31.62 -6.42
N ASP A 594 -3.79 31.61 -7.68
CA ASP A 594 -4.60 30.55 -8.28
C ASP A 594 -3.81 29.24 -8.25
N ILE A 595 -3.98 28.42 -7.21
CA ILE A 595 -3.36 27.09 -7.15
C ILE A 595 -4.00 26.22 -8.23
N LEU A 596 -3.24 25.94 -9.26
CA LEU A 596 -3.66 25.11 -10.38
C LEU A 596 -3.58 23.63 -9.99
N PRO A 597 -4.48 22.78 -10.53
CA PRO A 597 -4.38 21.34 -10.33
C PRO A 597 -3.05 20.81 -10.91
N GLU A 598 -2.56 19.73 -10.32
CA GLU A 598 -1.45 18.99 -10.90
C GLU A 598 -1.94 18.23 -12.15
N GLU A 599 -1.25 18.41 -13.26
CA GLU A 599 -1.51 17.72 -14.51
C GLU A 599 -0.23 17.06 -15.04
N SER A 600 -0.36 15.88 -15.61
CA SER A 600 0.74 15.19 -16.27
C SER A 600 0.30 14.48 -17.55
N LEU A 601 1.20 14.36 -18.51
CA LEU A 601 1.05 13.48 -19.66
C LEU A 601 2.06 12.34 -19.52
N ASN A 602 1.54 11.13 -19.45
CA ASN A 602 2.30 9.95 -19.10
C ASN A 602 2.35 8.98 -20.27
N PHE A 603 3.56 8.55 -20.63
CA PHE A 603 3.82 7.55 -21.67
C PHE A 603 4.50 6.33 -21.06
N GLU A 604 4.16 5.17 -21.55
CA GLU A 604 4.85 3.93 -21.20
C GLU A 604 4.99 3.00 -22.41
N LEU A 605 6.11 2.27 -22.42
CA LEU A 605 6.37 1.19 -23.35
C LEU A 605 6.90 0.00 -22.55
N GLY A 606 6.31 -1.17 -22.70
CA GLY A 606 6.71 -2.34 -21.96
C GLY A 606 6.67 -3.62 -22.77
N SER A 607 7.32 -4.64 -22.23
CA SER A 607 7.29 -6.00 -22.75
C SER A 607 7.16 -7.00 -21.62
N ARG A 608 6.41 -8.09 -21.86
CA ARG A 608 6.24 -9.24 -20.98
C ARG A 608 6.74 -10.48 -21.68
N PHE A 609 7.62 -11.20 -21.01
CA PHE A 609 8.16 -12.46 -21.47
C PHE A 609 7.89 -13.57 -20.46
N ASN A 610 7.26 -14.65 -20.90
CA ASN A 610 6.94 -15.82 -20.10
C ASN A 610 7.32 -17.09 -20.85
N SER A 611 8.28 -17.84 -20.35
CA SER A 611 8.71 -19.11 -20.94
C SER A 611 9.14 -20.08 -19.85
N GLY A 612 8.55 -21.28 -19.83
CA GLY A 612 8.82 -22.25 -18.78
C GLY A 612 8.63 -21.65 -17.38
N PHE A 613 9.68 -21.59 -16.59
CA PHE A 613 9.69 -21.03 -15.23
C PHE A 613 10.01 -19.54 -15.17
N HIS A 614 10.37 -18.92 -16.30
CA HIS A 614 10.78 -17.53 -16.37
C HIS A 614 9.59 -16.62 -16.62
N SER A 615 9.50 -15.53 -15.87
CA SER A 615 8.60 -14.43 -16.15
C SER A 615 9.36 -13.12 -15.98
N THR A 616 9.27 -12.26 -17.00
CA THR A 616 9.96 -10.96 -17.02
C THR A 616 8.99 -9.89 -17.49
N GLU A 617 9.00 -8.74 -16.85
CA GLU A 617 8.37 -7.51 -17.34
C GLU A 617 9.42 -6.40 -17.35
N LEU A 618 9.54 -5.70 -18.47
CA LEU A 618 10.38 -4.54 -18.64
C LEU A 618 9.50 -3.37 -19.09
N VAL A 619 9.59 -2.23 -18.42
CA VAL A 619 8.83 -1.02 -18.73
C VAL A 619 9.76 0.18 -18.74
N VAL A 620 9.64 1.01 -19.76
CA VAL A 620 10.21 2.36 -19.82
C VAL A 620 9.05 3.35 -19.72
N PHE A 621 9.19 4.39 -18.92
CA PHE A 621 8.17 5.40 -18.72
C PHE A 621 8.73 6.82 -18.85
N TYR A 622 7.85 7.74 -19.25
CA TYR A 622 8.13 9.16 -19.43
C TYR A 622 6.90 9.95 -19.02
N ASN A 623 7.03 10.78 -17.97
CA ASN A 623 5.96 11.58 -17.39
C ASN A 623 6.35 13.07 -17.47
N ASP A 624 5.56 13.84 -18.20
CA ASP A 624 5.71 15.29 -18.37
C ASP A 624 4.65 16.01 -17.53
N TYR A 625 5.07 16.58 -16.42
CA TYR A 625 4.23 17.36 -15.52
C TYR A 625 4.20 18.83 -15.96
N LYS A 626 3.02 19.36 -16.14
CA LYS A 626 2.84 20.79 -16.43
C LYS A 626 2.89 21.63 -15.18
N ASN A 627 2.36 21.11 -14.10
CA ASN A 627 2.30 21.75 -12.80
C ASN A 627 2.40 20.68 -11.72
N LEU A 628 3.52 20.70 -10.98
CA LEU A 628 3.70 19.83 -9.81
C LEU A 628 3.20 20.57 -8.57
N LEU A 629 2.38 19.91 -7.75
CA LEU A 629 1.92 20.46 -6.50
C LEU A 629 2.75 19.95 -5.32
N GLY A 630 3.31 20.87 -4.55
CA GLY A 630 3.86 20.61 -3.23
C GLY A 630 2.88 21.08 -2.15
N GLU A 631 2.83 20.39 -1.04
CA GLU A 631 2.01 20.75 0.11
C GLU A 631 2.87 20.79 1.38
N ASP A 632 2.90 21.94 2.04
CA ASP A 632 3.54 22.07 3.34
C ASP A 632 2.63 21.52 4.43
N THR A 633 2.71 20.23 4.67
CA THR A 633 2.10 19.58 5.81
C THR A 633 3.05 19.60 7.01
N GLU A 634 2.55 19.30 8.21
CA GLU A 634 3.43 19.11 9.36
C GLU A 634 4.42 17.93 9.18
N ALA A 635 4.11 17.01 8.26
CA ALA A 635 4.99 15.89 7.93
C ALA A 635 6.11 16.28 6.95
N THR A 636 5.94 17.37 6.21
CA THR A 636 6.90 17.82 5.17
C THR A 636 7.71 19.02 5.60
N GLY A 637 7.25 19.80 6.60
CA GLY A 637 7.92 21.03 7.00
C GLY A 637 7.24 21.78 8.13
N SER A 638 7.01 23.07 7.95
CA SER A 638 6.52 23.96 9.00
C SER A 638 5.04 23.79 9.35
N GLY A 639 4.29 23.00 8.58
CA GLY A 639 2.87 22.77 8.81
C GLY A 639 1.99 23.98 8.53
N THR A 640 2.38 24.85 7.62
CA THR A 640 1.60 26.00 7.20
C THR A 640 0.33 25.59 6.46
N TYR A 641 0.32 24.38 5.88
CA TYR A 641 -0.71 23.86 4.98
C TYR A 641 -0.94 24.74 3.75
N ALA A 642 0.11 25.46 3.35
CA ALA A 642 0.16 26.17 2.09
C ALA A 642 0.44 25.17 0.97
N GLN A 643 -0.14 25.40 -0.20
CA GLN A 643 0.17 24.69 -1.42
C GLN A 643 1.03 25.54 -2.33
N PHE A 644 1.91 24.87 -3.06
CA PHE A 644 2.88 25.50 -3.92
C PHE A 644 2.87 24.88 -5.31
N ASN A 645 2.93 25.72 -6.33
CA ASN A 645 3.08 25.29 -7.71
C ASN A 645 4.57 25.14 -8.04
N GLY A 646 5.04 23.90 -8.26
CA GLY A 646 6.42 23.57 -8.64
C GLY A 646 6.72 23.65 -10.14
N GLY A 647 5.71 24.08 -10.94
CA GLY A 647 5.87 24.24 -12.37
C GLY A 647 6.11 22.94 -13.13
N LYS A 648 6.96 22.98 -14.16
CA LYS A 648 7.23 21.85 -15.04
C LYS A 648 8.24 20.89 -14.43
N VAL A 649 7.92 19.60 -14.50
CA VAL A 649 8.79 18.52 -14.06
C VAL A 649 8.81 17.41 -15.10
N LEU A 650 9.99 16.87 -15.37
CA LEU A 650 10.16 15.69 -16.22
C LEU A 650 10.65 14.53 -15.38
N ILE A 651 9.91 13.40 -15.48
CA ILE A 651 10.28 12.17 -14.80
C ILE A 651 10.32 11.04 -15.81
N GLN A 652 11.45 10.34 -15.85
CA GLN A 652 11.66 9.21 -16.76
C GLN A 652 12.36 8.07 -16.04
N GLY A 653 12.15 6.85 -16.51
CA GLY A 653 12.79 5.73 -15.87
C GLY A 653 12.56 4.40 -16.52
N LEU A 654 13.12 3.38 -15.85
CA LEU A 654 13.08 1.99 -16.27
C LEU A 654 12.69 1.11 -15.09
N GLU A 655 11.77 0.20 -15.31
CA GLU A 655 11.29 -0.79 -14.36
C GLU A 655 11.52 -2.19 -14.93
N LEU A 656 12.16 -3.06 -14.17
CA LEU A 656 12.36 -4.47 -14.51
C LEU A 656 11.83 -5.34 -13.37
N SER A 657 11.05 -6.35 -13.70
CA SER A 657 10.75 -7.45 -12.80
C SER A 657 11.10 -8.78 -13.46
N TYR A 658 11.68 -9.69 -12.68
CA TYR A 658 12.03 -11.04 -13.10
C TYR A 658 11.67 -12.03 -12.02
N THR A 659 11.05 -13.15 -12.40
CA THR A 659 10.79 -14.27 -11.50
C THR A 659 11.18 -15.57 -12.15
N ASN A 660 11.67 -16.50 -11.35
CA ASN A 660 12.05 -17.84 -11.80
C ASN A 660 11.84 -18.86 -10.67
N LEU A 661 11.58 -20.11 -11.05
CA LEU A 661 11.58 -21.24 -10.14
C LEU A 661 12.56 -22.31 -10.67
N ILE A 662 13.67 -22.49 -9.99
CA ILE A 662 14.68 -23.48 -10.32
C ILE A 662 14.41 -24.73 -9.49
N SER A 663 14.33 -25.89 -10.15
CA SER A 663 14.22 -27.20 -9.49
C SER A 663 15.49 -27.98 -9.68
N PHE A 664 16.10 -28.44 -8.61
CA PHE A 664 17.31 -29.26 -8.65
C PHE A 664 17.33 -30.29 -7.52
N SER A 665 17.43 -31.56 -7.86
CA SER A 665 17.54 -32.68 -6.89
C SER A 665 16.48 -32.65 -5.77
N GLY A 666 15.21 -32.33 -6.11
CA GLY A 666 14.11 -32.27 -5.18
C GLY A 666 14.09 -31.01 -4.28
N LEU A 667 15.00 -30.06 -4.55
CA LEU A 667 15.00 -28.71 -3.98
C LEU A 667 14.36 -27.74 -4.98
N LEU A 668 13.58 -26.82 -4.47
CA LEU A 668 13.05 -25.69 -5.22
C LEU A 668 13.73 -24.42 -4.78
N PHE A 669 14.09 -23.58 -5.75
CA PHE A 669 14.69 -22.28 -5.53
C PHE A 669 13.83 -21.22 -6.21
N PRO A 670 12.75 -20.74 -5.53
CA PRO A 670 12.02 -19.58 -6.01
C PRO A 670 12.93 -18.36 -5.98
N PHE A 671 12.99 -17.63 -7.08
CA PHE A 671 13.77 -16.42 -7.22
C PHE A 671 12.92 -15.30 -7.78
N SER A 672 13.02 -14.10 -7.20
CA SER A 672 12.48 -12.87 -7.80
C SER A 672 13.49 -11.75 -7.69
N PHE A 673 13.46 -10.86 -8.68
CA PHE A 673 14.30 -9.68 -8.76
C PHE A 673 13.50 -8.52 -9.33
N SER A 674 13.63 -7.35 -8.74
CA SER A 674 13.13 -6.12 -9.33
C SER A 674 14.20 -5.02 -9.31
N TYR A 675 14.17 -4.20 -10.33
CA TYR A 675 15.05 -3.05 -10.50
C TYR A 675 14.25 -1.86 -10.96
N THR A 676 14.53 -0.69 -10.37
CA THR A 676 13.96 0.58 -10.78
C THR A 676 15.08 1.59 -10.94
N PHE A 677 15.05 2.31 -12.04
CA PHE A 677 15.81 3.54 -12.24
C PHE A 677 14.85 4.69 -12.50
N THR A 678 15.02 5.83 -11.80
CA THR A 678 14.18 7.03 -11.94
C THR A 678 15.07 8.26 -12.01
N ASP A 679 14.87 9.10 -13.02
CA ASP A 679 15.45 10.44 -13.16
C ASP A 679 14.29 11.44 -13.15
N ALA A 680 14.25 12.32 -12.14
CA ALA A 680 13.19 13.28 -11.90
C ALA A 680 13.77 14.67 -11.70
N LYS A 681 13.41 15.63 -12.57
CA LYS A 681 14.03 16.95 -12.64
C LYS A 681 13.04 18.06 -12.90
N PHE A 682 13.24 19.19 -12.23
CA PHE A 682 12.56 20.44 -12.54
C PHE A 682 13.00 20.99 -13.91
N LYS A 683 12.06 21.57 -14.67
CA LYS A 683 12.29 22.12 -16.01
C LYS A 683 12.10 23.62 -16.10
N ASN A 684 11.86 24.28 -14.99
CA ASN A 684 11.84 25.71 -14.82
C ASN A 684 12.52 26.09 -13.50
N SER A 685 12.95 27.34 -13.39
CA SER A 685 13.50 27.90 -12.15
C SER A 685 12.41 28.69 -11.44
N PHE A 686 12.35 28.60 -10.11
CA PHE A 686 11.43 29.33 -9.25
C PHE A 686 11.95 29.33 -7.81
N ASP A 687 11.46 30.27 -7.03
CA ASP A 687 11.65 30.31 -5.58
C ASP A 687 10.39 29.76 -4.89
N SER A 688 10.54 28.98 -3.83
CA SER A 688 9.45 28.41 -3.07
C SER A 688 9.73 28.43 -1.58
N ASP A 689 8.72 28.82 -0.81
CA ASP A 689 8.75 28.71 0.65
C ASP A 689 8.55 27.25 1.13
N PHE A 690 8.27 26.35 0.21
CA PHE A 690 8.21 24.92 0.52
C PHE A 690 9.63 24.41 0.79
N GLY A 691 9.95 24.14 2.05
CA GLY A 691 11.30 23.83 2.51
C GLY A 691 12.06 22.78 1.68
N PRO A 692 11.42 21.68 1.20
CA PRO A 692 12.08 20.71 0.34
C PRO A 692 12.50 21.22 -1.02
N TRP A 693 11.88 22.30 -1.53
CA TRP A 693 12.22 22.87 -2.81
C TRP A 693 13.19 24.06 -2.66
N GLY A 694 12.83 25.10 -1.88
CA GLY A 694 13.65 26.30 -1.76
C GLY A 694 13.88 27.00 -3.11
N ASN A 695 15.09 27.40 -3.39
CA ASN A 695 15.46 28.05 -4.65
C ASN A 695 15.78 26.99 -5.69
N VAL A 696 14.85 26.73 -6.60
CA VAL A 696 14.95 25.72 -7.64
C VAL A 696 15.55 26.30 -8.92
N SER A 697 16.55 25.62 -9.47
CA SER A 697 17.11 25.87 -10.80
C SER A 697 16.70 24.78 -11.80
N ILE A 698 16.75 25.11 -13.08
CA ILE A 698 16.50 24.13 -14.15
C ILE A 698 17.43 22.92 -13.98
N ASP A 699 16.87 21.71 -14.14
CA ASP A 699 17.53 20.42 -13.99
C ASP A 699 17.89 20.04 -12.54
N ASP A 700 17.47 20.81 -11.54
CA ASP A 700 17.52 20.34 -10.16
C ASP A 700 16.72 19.06 -9.98
N GLU A 701 17.31 18.10 -9.26
CA GLU A 701 16.66 16.83 -8.93
C GLU A 701 15.58 17.05 -7.88
N LEU A 702 14.46 16.36 -8.05
CA LEU A 702 13.38 16.36 -7.06
C LEU A 702 13.84 15.65 -5.77
N PRO A 703 13.45 16.18 -4.60
CA PRO A 703 13.76 15.53 -3.33
C PRO A 703 12.95 14.24 -3.10
N TYR A 704 13.50 13.34 -2.28
CA TYR A 704 12.92 12.08 -1.83
C TYR A 704 12.55 11.07 -2.93
N ILE A 705 13.17 11.18 -4.11
CA ILE A 705 13.05 10.20 -5.19
C ILE A 705 14.38 9.46 -5.34
N PRO A 706 14.47 8.18 -4.98
CA PRO A 706 15.69 7.39 -5.15
C PRO A 706 15.95 7.11 -6.63
N LYS A 707 17.21 7.32 -7.09
CA LYS A 707 17.60 7.04 -8.47
C LYS A 707 17.57 5.56 -8.78
N THR A 708 18.06 4.74 -7.86
CA THR A 708 18.15 3.29 -8.04
C THR A 708 17.52 2.56 -6.86
N MET A 709 16.69 1.59 -7.18
CA MET A 709 16.18 0.63 -6.19
C MET A 709 16.33 -0.79 -6.74
N ILE A 710 16.71 -1.72 -5.85
CA ILE A 710 16.81 -3.15 -6.14
C ILE A 710 16.08 -3.91 -5.05
N HIS A 711 15.29 -4.89 -5.47
CA HIS A 711 14.74 -5.87 -4.57
C HIS A 711 15.05 -7.27 -5.13
N ALA A 712 15.54 -8.15 -4.29
CA ALA A 712 15.78 -9.54 -4.66
C ALA A 712 15.26 -10.47 -3.57
N ARG A 713 14.71 -11.61 -3.99
CA ARG A 713 14.26 -12.67 -3.09
C ARG A 713 14.79 -13.99 -3.60
N LEU A 714 15.41 -14.77 -2.74
CA LEU A 714 15.87 -16.12 -2.99
C LEU A 714 15.27 -17.08 -1.98
N GLY A 715 14.56 -18.09 -2.46
CA GLY A 715 13.96 -19.13 -1.63
C GLY A 715 14.68 -20.46 -1.77
N ILE A 716 14.56 -21.29 -0.74
CA ILE A 716 14.89 -22.72 -0.75
C ILE A 716 13.72 -23.46 -0.13
N GLU A 717 13.14 -24.41 -0.89
CA GLU A 717 12.06 -25.24 -0.40
C GLU A 717 12.39 -26.72 -0.55
N LYS A 718 12.20 -27.48 0.53
CA LYS A 718 12.32 -28.95 0.52
C LYS A 718 11.37 -29.58 1.53
N GLY A 719 10.45 -30.42 1.05
CA GLY A 719 9.49 -31.11 1.90
C GLY A 719 8.75 -30.13 2.82
N LYS A 720 8.94 -30.24 4.12
CA LYS A 720 8.31 -29.42 5.16
C LYS A 720 9.00 -28.08 5.44
N ILE A 721 10.15 -27.83 4.82
CA ILE A 721 10.96 -26.63 5.07
C ILE A 721 10.86 -25.68 3.89
N LYS A 722 10.60 -24.41 4.18
CA LYS A 722 10.74 -23.27 3.28
C LYS A 722 11.59 -22.21 3.95
N SER A 723 12.51 -21.62 3.23
CA SER A 723 13.30 -20.50 3.72
C SER A 723 13.51 -19.49 2.61
N TYR A 724 13.45 -18.21 2.94
CA TYR A 724 13.58 -17.11 1.98
C TYR A 724 14.50 -16.03 2.55
N LEU A 725 15.39 -15.55 1.71
CA LEU A 725 16.15 -14.32 1.92
C LEU A 725 15.54 -13.23 1.04
N ARG A 726 15.29 -12.05 1.61
CA ARG A 726 14.87 -10.85 0.91
C ARG A 726 15.97 -9.79 1.07
N PHE A 727 16.42 -9.24 -0.03
CA PHE A 727 17.35 -8.13 -0.09
C PHE A 727 16.66 -6.91 -0.67
N LYS A 728 16.81 -5.76 -0.02
CA LYS A 728 16.33 -4.45 -0.46
C LYS A 728 17.52 -3.48 -0.49
N HIS A 729 17.72 -2.85 -1.65
CA HIS A 729 18.64 -1.73 -1.83
C HIS A 729 17.86 -0.50 -2.23
N VAL A 730 18.15 0.62 -1.60
CA VAL A 730 17.69 1.97 -1.98
C VAL A 730 18.91 2.86 -2.00
N ASP A 731 19.11 3.55 -3.11
CA ASP A 731 20.22 4.50 -3.27
C ASP A 731 20.07 5.71 -2.33
N LYS A 732 21.14 6.46 -2.12
CA LYS A 732 21.10 7.76 -1.43
C LYS A 732 20.04 8.63 -2.07
N THR A 733 19.19 9.23 -1.24
CA THR A 733 18.07 10.03 -1.73
C THR A 733 18.22 11.47 -1.24
N ARG A 734 18.19 12.41 -2.15
CA ARG A 734 18.24 13.84 -1.87
C ARG A 734 17.06 14.26 -0.99
N THR A 735 17.27 15.11 0.00
CA THR A 735 16.21 15.61 0.91
C THR A 735 15.73 17.01 0.54
N VAL A 736 16.50 17.75 -0.24
CA VAL A 736 16.16 19.08 -0.79
C VAL A 736 16.48 19.13 -2.28
N ALA A 737 15.76 19.91 -3.06
CA ALA A 737 16.00 20.06 -4.49
C ALA A 737 17.44 20.56 -4.77
N GLY A 738 18.03 20.16 -5.89
CA GLY A 738 19.37 20.63 -6.29
C GLY A 738 20.14 19.64 -7.16
N GLN A 739 21.35 20.08 -7.58
CA GLN A 739 22.30 19.31 -8.39
C GLN A 739 23.64 19.06 -7.66
N ASN A 740 23.82 19.66 -6.47
CA ASN A 740 25.05 19.54 -5.70
C ASN A 740 25.31 18.09 -5.26
N THR A 741 26.54 17.79 -4.91
CA THR A 741 26.94 16.47 -4.40
C THR A 741 26.16 16.12 -3.15
N LEU A 742 25.67 14.86 -3.08
CA LEU A 742 24.98 14.34 -1.93
C LEU A 742 25.91 14.19 -0.74
N THR A 743 25.54 14.80 0.36
CA THR A 743 26.21 14.75 1.66
C THR A 743 25.25 14.20 2.71
N LYS A 744 25.72 13.92 3.92
CA LYS A 744 24.84 13.52 5.04
C LYS A 744 23.79 14.60 5.39
N LEU A 745 24.07 15.86 5.09
CA LEU A 745 23.17 16.98 5.44
C LEU A 745 22.02 17.17 4.45
N ASN A 746 22.19 16.73 3.19
CA ASN A 746 21.20 16.93 2.14
C ASN A 746 20.72 15.63 1.49
N SER A 747 20.98 14.48 2.13
CA SER A 747 20.53 13.18 1.64
C SER A 747 20.33 12.16 2.77
N THR A 748 19.47 11.17 2.52
CA THR A 748 19.43 9.93 3.29
C THR A 748 20.66 9.07 2.96
N ASP A 749 20.90 8.04 3.76
CA ASP A 749 21.94 7.04 3.45
C ASP A 749 21.45 6.06 2.37
N ALA A 750 22.40 5.44 1.65
CA ALA A 750 22.09 4.25 0.87
C ALA A 750 21.76 3.10 1.82
N SER A 751 20.62 2.48 1.60
CA SER A 751 20.11 1.42 2.48
C SER A 751 20.28 0.04 1.83
N ASN A 752 20.86 -0.92 2.58
CA ASN A 752 20.98 -2.32 2.18
C ASN A 752 20.44 -3.19 3.31
N ILE A 753 19.22 -3.68 3.16
CA ILE A 753 18.54 -4.47 4.20
C ILE A 753 18.35 -5.90 3.72
N ILE A 754 18.68 -6.85 4.60
CA ILE A 754 18.48 -8.29 4.37
C ILE A 754 17.52 -8.81 5.43
N ASP A 755 16.44 -9.47 5.00
CA ASP A 755 15.52 -10.17 5.88
C ASP A 755 15.57 -11.68 5.60
N LEU A 756 15.37 -12.51 6.64
CA LEU A 756 15.29 -13.96 6.55
C LEU A 756 13.94 -14.44 7.09
N VAL A 757 13.32 -15.34 6.37
CA VAL A 757 12.16 -16.11 6.86
C VAL A 757 12.44 -17.59 6.70
N ALA A 758 12.16 -18.38 7.75
CA ALA A 758 12.19 -19.83 7.72
C ALA A 758 10.88 -20.38 8.25
N GLN A 759 10.28 -21.31 7.52
CA GLN A 759 9.04 -21.97 7.87
C GLN A 759 9.26 -23.47 7.96
N TYR A 760 8.70 -24.09 8.99
CA TYR A 760 8.66 -25.53 9.16
C TYR A 760 7.22 -26.00 9.33
N GLN A 761 6.74 -26.83 8.41
CA GLN A 761 5.42 -27.46 8.48
C GLN A 761 5.45 -28.63 9.47
N LEU A 762 4.86 -28.45 10.64
CA LEU A 762 4.81 -29.46 11.70
C LEU A 762 3.89 -30.63 11.26
N ASN A 763 2.68 -30.30 10.83
CA ASN A 763 1.71 -31.22 10.25
C ASN A 763 0.87 -30.48 9.19
N THR A 764 -0.19 -31.08 8.66
CA THR A 764 -1.03 -30.48 7.60
C THR A 764 -1.62 -29.14 8.02
N ASN A 765 -1.91 -28.96 9.30
CA ASN A 765 -2.66 -27.82 9.83
C ASN A 765 -1.83 -26.86 10.69
N LEU A 766 -0.56 -27.19 10.95
CA LEU A 766 0.26 -26.43 11.88
C LEU A 766 1.64 -26.13 11.29
N SER A 767 2.05 -24.87 11.27
CA SER A 767 3.37 -24.44 10.86
C SER A 767 4.02 -23.53 11.89
N PHE A 768 5.34 -23.68 12.02
CA PHE A 768 6.21 -22.79 12.80
C PHE A 768 6.98 -21.90 11.85
N ASN A 769 7.02 -20.59 12.15
CA ASN A 769 7.75 -19.60 11.35
C ASN A 769 8.76 -18.88 12.23
N PHE A 770 9.94 -18.65 11.70
CA PHE A 770 10.99 -17.85 12.30
C PHE A 770 11.42 -16.78 11.32
N LYS A 771 11.48 -15.53 11.77
CA LYS A 771 11.85 -14.37 10.96
C LYS A 771 12.96 -13.58 11.61
N VAL A 772 13.84 -13.06 10.79
CA VAL A 772 14.83 -12.06 11.18
C VAL A 772 14.70 -10.88 10.23
N TYR A 773 14.25 -9.77 10.72
CA TYR A 773 14.27 -8.50 10.00
C TYR A 773 15.63 -7.84 10.19
N ASN A 774 16.15 -7.18 9.14
CA ASN A 774 17.44 -6.51 9.14
C ASN A 774 18.56 -7.41 9.69
N LEU A 775 18.76 -8.57 9.06
CA LEU A 775 19.72 -9.62 9.51
C LEU A 775 21.12 -9.09 9.80
N THR A 776 21.58 -8.12 9.04
CA THR A 776 22.91 -7.50 9.17
C THR A 776 23.00 -6.41 10.24
N ASP A 777 21.89 -6.07 10.90
CA ASP A 777 21.77 -4.95 11.84
C ASP A 777 22.28 -3.62 11.26
N SER A 778 21.96 -3.38 9.99
CA SER A 778 22.33 -2.16 9.28
C SER A 778 21.63 -0.95 9.92
N ARG A 779 22.39 0.15 10.11
CA ARG A 779 21.90 1.39 10.72
C ARG A 779 22.12 2.50 9.73
N VAL A 780 21.04 3.09 9.23
CA VAL A 780 21.06 4.10 8.19
C VAL A 780 20.02 5.18 8.47
N ILE A 781 20.31 6.38 8.01
CA ILE A 781 19.35 7.48 7.96
C ILE A 781 18.38 7.19 6.83
N VAL A 782 17.10 6.95 7.17
CA VAL A 782 16.04 6.70 6.18
C VAL A 782 15.23 7.95 5.85
N SER A 783 15.24 8.95 6.72
CA SER A 783 14.52 10.22 6.57
C SER A 783 15.13 11.31 7.44
N SER A 784 14.96 12.57 7.01
CA SER A 784 15.18 13.77 7.82
C SER A 784 13.85 14.50 8.12
N ARG A 785 12.73 13.86 7.88
CA ARG A 785 11.38 14.42 8.09
C ARG A 785 10.58 13.57 9.08
N PRO A 786 9.61 14.20 9.78
CA PRO A 786 9.17 15.62 9.75
C PRO A 786 10.22 16.62 10.24
N ALA A 787 11.01 16.30 11.26
CA ALA A 787 12.11 17.11 11.76
C ALA A 787 13.25 16.21 12.29
N GLY A 788 14.48 16.45 11.84
CA GLY A 788 15.69 15.73 12.24
C GLY A 788 15.80 14.31 11.69
N TYR A 789 16.94 13.67 11.92
CA TYR A 789 17.32 12.38 11.35
C TYR A 789 16.61 11.21 12.02
N ARG A 790 16.22 10.22 11.20
CA ARG A 790 15.48 9.02 11.63
C ARG A 790 16.18 7.74 11.19
N PRO A 791 16.33 6.75 12.09
CA PRO A 791 16.90 5.46 11.76
C PRO A 791 15.86 4.53 11.11
N ASN A 792 16.36 3.55 10.35
CA ASN A 792 15.60 2.34 10.04
C ASN A 792 15.40 1.48 11.31
N MET A 793 14.48 0.49 11.21
CA MET A 793 14.31 -0.51 12.26
C MET A 793 15.59 -1.33 12.47
N PRO A 794 16.02 -1.56 13.73
CA PRO A 794 17.15 -2.44 14.06
C PRO A 794 16.83 -3.91 13.72
N ARG A 795 17.81 -4.81 13.85
CA ARG A 795 17.56 -6.24 13.75
C ARG A 795 16.50 -6.67 14.75
N GLN A 796 15.54 -7.48 14.26
CA GLN A 796 14.46 -8.01 15.08
C GLN A 796 14.21 -9.47 14.77
N PHE A 797 14.10 -10.29 15.82
CA PHE A 797 13.69 -11.69 15.73
C PHE A 797 12.21 -11.82 16.07
N VAL A 798 11.47 -12.57 15.23
CA VAL A 798 10.05 -12.87 15.45
C VAL A 798 9.82 -14.35 15.20
N THR A 799 9.09 -15.00 16.11
CA THR A 799 8.62 -16.37 15.94
C THR A 799 7.10 -16.40 15.86
N SER A 800 6.57 -17.30 15.05
CA SER A 800 5.12 -17.43 14.89
C SER A 800 4.69 -18.88 14.79
N LEU A 801 3.51 -19.16 15.33
CA LEU A 801 2.80 -20.41 15.12
C LEU A 801 1.52 -20.11 14.33
N THR A 802 1.37 -20.78 13.19
CA THR A 802 0.19 -20.63 12.32
C THR A 802 -0.56 -21.95 12.27
N PHE A 803 -1.88 -21.89 12.42
CA PHE A 803 -2.79 -23.01 12.29
C PHE A 803 -3.86 -22.72 11.25
N ASP A 804 -4.26 -23.78 10.54
CA ASP A 804 -5.18 -23.74 9.39
C ASP A 804 -6.01 -25.03 9.38
N PHE A 805 -7.35 -24.93 9.63
CA PHE A 805 -8.27 -26.06 9.78
C PHE A 805 -9.47 -25.95 8.86
#